data_aeca0c8b72d59a00f45a479574a52b73
#
_entry.id   aeca0c8b72d59a00f45a479574a52b73
#
_cell.length_a   1.000
_cell.length_b   1.000
_cell.length_c   1.000
_cell.angle_alpha   90.00
_cell.angle_beta   90.00
_cell.angle_gamma   90.00
#
_symmetry.space_group_name_H-M   'P 1'
#
loop_
_entity.id
_entity.type
_entity.pdbx_description
1 polymer ?
#
loop_
_entity_poly.entity_id
_entity_poly.type
_entity_poly.pdbx_seq_one_letter_code
_entity_poly.pdbx_strand_id
1 'polypeptide(L)'
;MTFSLGQLALLGVGYLLSLFLAAYAVERNWLPRRWVRHPLIYVLSLGVYASAWAFYGSVGLANQYGYGFLAYYMGISGAFVMSPILLRPILQITRTYQLSSLADLLAFRYRTPWAGVTVSIIMLAVVVPMLTLQITAIGDTLHLLNNEWPVESLALAYCVIMIIFAILFGARHVSPREKHEGLVFAIAFESVLKLVAILVLGAVVMFSVFPQVGGLEQWLTTNQEQLAQQQVRLQDGPWRTLLLMFFAAAVAMPHMFHMAFTENTNPGALRQASWGFPLFLLIMSLSVPPILWAGYYLDVDTDPSYFALGIGLALESVPLTLLVFVGGLAAASGIIIVTTLSTAAMFLNHMVLPVYKPAPRYDFYRWLLWMRRSLIAVILLLAYGFYRIVGSDLDLSQLGILGFVACSQFLPGILGLLYWPQSNRRGFLAGLILGTLTWVYSLLLPFCELALGWEIPFYLPATDEGNWHLSAIVATGINFLLFVIISLSSRQTAAEAAAADACSIDTVSRPSRQPLVALNSNEIITALSAPLGRYVAEREVLQALEDLELPSYEDRPSALRRLRARLEANLSGLMGPTVSHDLVNRYLPFREGAELSEDIYQIEQRLEGYHTRLGGLASELDNLRRYHRQTLECLPMGVCSLAPDGEVLMWNQAMAELTGTAAADVTGSHMSRLPAPWGPMLLDFLQSQDMHRHKHRIDTGGRPHWFGLHKAVLQPSGGQPGGLVVLLEDQTETQVLEDELMHSERLASIGRLAAGVAHEIGNPITGIDCLAQSIRYETDNPELLEMADQIQEQTKRVSRIVQSLMNFSHAGHHSTEHDIVDVTYCINEAIQLLKLSKRSQDILFENDCPPELYTKGDAQRLVQVFVNLLGNARDASEPGDTIWVQGEREEQQIRIKVIDNGHGIDADTLDHIFEPFFTTKEVGKGTGLGLSLVYSIIEEHYGHISIDSPVASGRGTCVTVSLPQSEHTEVTETHS
;
A
#
# COMPACT_ATOMS: atom_id res chain seq x y z
N MET A 1 -23.28 -49.13 34.97
CA MET A 1 -24.04 -47.80 34.96
C MET A 1 -24.73 -47.66 33.63
N THR A 2 -26.04 -47.40 33.61
CA THR A 2 -26.80 -47.06 32.38
C THR A 2 -27.36 -45.67 32.52
N PHE A 3 -27.25 -44.86 31.45
CA PHE A 3 -27.78 -43.51 31.40
C PHE A 3 -29.03 -43.50 30.52
N SER A 4 -30.05 -42.74 30.88
CA SER A 4 -31.24 -42.59 30.02
C SER A 4 -30.87 -41.77 28.75
N LEU A 5 -31.44 -42.13 27.61
CA LEU A 5 -31.22 -41.39 26.35
C LEU A 5 -31.58 -39.91 26.49
N GLY A 6 -32.59 -39.56 27.28
CA GLY A 6 -32.96 -38.19 27.55
C GLY A 6 -31.88 -37.41 28.30
N GLN A 7 -31.17 -38.01 29.25
CA GLN A 7 -30.05 -37.38 29.96
C GLN A 7 -28.87 -37.12 29.00
N LEU A 8 -28.52 -38.12 28.16
CA LEU A 8 -27.45 -37.98 27.18
C LEU A 8 -27.80 -36.94 26.09
N ALA A 9 -29.03 -36.93 25.63
CA ALA A 9 -29.51 -35.95 24.68
C ALA A 9 -29.51 -34.53 25.28
N LEU A 10 -29.96 -34.35 26.52
CA LEU A 10 -29.93 -33.05 27.22
C LEU A 10 -28.51 -32.56 27.40
N LEU A 11 -27.56 -33.43 27.74
CA LEU A 11 -26.15 -33.08 27.89
C LEU A 11 -25.53 -32.71 26.54
N GLY A 12 -25.77 -33.50 25.48
CA GLY A 12 -25.27 -33.23 24.12
C GLY A 12 -25.82 -31.91 23.54
N VAL A 13 -27.12 -31.70 23.66
CA VAL A 13 -27.74 -30.44 23.22
C VAL A 13 -27.24 -29.26 24.07
N GLY A 14 -27.08 -29.44 25.38
CA GLY A 14 -26.53 -28.43 26.29
C GLY A 14 -25.11 -28.03 25.91
N TYR A 15 -24.27 -29.02 25.56
CA TYR A 15 -22.94 -28.79 25.04
C TYR A 15 -22.96 -28.00 23.70
N LEU A 16 -23.75 -28.44 22.71
CA LEU A 16 -23.87 -27.74 21.42
C LEU A 16 -24.42 -26.32 21.61
N LEU A 17 -25.37 -26.13 22.52
CA LEU A 17 -25.87 -24.79 22.87
C LEU A 17 -24.76 -23.92 23.50
N SER A 18 -23.89 -24.49 24.33
CA SER A 18 -22.75 -23.76 24.90
C SER A 18 -21.78 -23.27 23.81
N LEU A 19 -21.49 -24.07 22.78
CA LEU A 19 -20.70 -23.68 21.62
C LEU A 19 -21.38 -22.53 20.86
N PHE A 20 -22.69 -22.67 20.65
CA PHE A 20 -23.49 -21.64 19.99
C PHE A 20 -23.46 -20.31 20.76
N LEU A 21 -23.65 -20.36 22.06
CA LEU A 21 -23.61 -19.18 22.94
C LEU A 21 -22.21 -18.56 22.99
N ALA A 22 -21.15 -19.36 23.00
CA ALA A 22 -19.78 -18.87 22.94
C ALA A 22 -19.50 -18.08 21.64
N ALA A 23 -19.90 -18.64 20.48
CA ALA A 23 -19.78 -17.96 19.22
C ALA A 23 -20.65 -16.70 19.14
N TYR A 24 -21.91 -16.79 19.60
CA TYR A 24 -22.83 -15.67 19.60
C TYR A 24 -22.37 -14.50 20.48
N ALA A 25 -21.78 -14.79 21.66
CA ALA A 25 -21.23 -13.81 22.56
C ALA A 25 -20.07 -13.00 21.90
N VAL A 26 -19.24 -13.68 21.08
CA VAL A 26 -18.19 -13.04 20.30
C VAL A 26 -18.79 -12.16 19.21
N GLU A 27 -19.72 -12.66 18.43
CA GLU A 27 -20.35 -11.91 17.32
C GLU A 27 -21.13 -10.68 17.82
N ARG A 28 -21.71 -10.75 19.02
CA ARG A 28 -22.40 -9.62 19.66
C ARG A 28 -21.45 -8.66 20.42
N ASN A 29 -20.14 -8.90 20.38
CA ASN A 29 -19.15 -8.13 21.13
C ASN A 29 -19.38 -8.12 22.65
N TRP A 30 -19.98 -9.19 23.23
CA TRP A 30 -20.11 -9.33 24.70
C TRP A 30 -18.76 -9.61 25.36
N LEU A 31 -17.82 -10.23 24.61
CA LEU A 31 -16.49 -10.50 25.08
C LEU A 31 -15.52 -9.40 24.60
N PRO A 32 -14.57 -8.98 25.43
CA PRO A 32 -13.57 -7.98 25.05
C PRO A 32 -12.75 -8.45 23.85
N ARG A 33 -12.60 -7.63 22.82
CA ARG A 33 -11.85 -7.96 21.61
C ARG A 33 -10.41 -8.42 21.89
N ARG A 34 -9.79 -7.98 22.99
CA ARG A 34 -8.46 -8.41 23.42
C ARG A 34 -8.38 -9.91 23.73
N TRP A 35 -9.46 -10.48 24.26
CA TRP A 35 -9.54 -11.92 24.55
C TRP A 35 -9.79 -12.71 23.28
N VAL A 36 -10.75 -12.29 22.47
CA VAL A 36 -11.12 -12.97 21.21
C VAL A 36 -9.95 -13.03 20.24
N ARG A 37 -9.19 -11.95 20.10
CA ARG A 37 -8.03 -11.84 19.19
C ARG A 37 -6.71 -12.24 19.82
N HIS A 38 -6.73 -12.81 21.03
CA HIS A 38 -5.51 -13.27 21.67
C HIS A 38 -4.93 -14.44 20.88
N PRO A 39 -3.62 -14.48 20.59
CA PRO A 39 -3.00 -15.53 19.80
C PRO A 39 -3.21 -16.95 20.33
N LEU A 40 -3.39 -17.11 21.63
CA LEU A 40 -3.72 -18.40 22.26
C LEU A 40 -5.06 -18.96 21.75
N ILE A 41 -6.05 -18.11 21.48
CA ILE A 41 -7.35 -18.55 20.91
C ILE A 41 -7.12 -19.18 19.54
N TYR A 42 -6.27 -18.55 18.71
CA TYR A 42 -5.90 -19.13 17.42
C TYR A 42 -5.14 -20.46 17.58
N VAL A 43 -4.18 -20.55 18.51
CA VAL A 43 -3.46 -21.81 18.80
C VAL A 43 -4.43 -22.91 19.21
N LEU A 44 -5.35 -22.61 20.14
CA LEU A 44 -6.36 -23.56 20.61
C LEU A 44 -7.36 -23.94 19.51
N SER A 45 -7.71 -23.04 18.59
CA SER A 45 -8.61 -23.36 17.48
C SER A 45 -8.02 -24.38 16.50
N LEU A 46 -6.68 -24.45 16.39
CA LEU A 46 -6.00 -25.51 15.63
C LEU A 46 -6.18 -26.89 16.30
N GLY A 47 -6.58 -26.94 17.57
CA GLY A 47 -6.94 -28.16 18.27
C GLY A 47 -8.12 -28.92 17.66
N VAL A 48 -8.82 -28.35 16.65
CA VAL A 48 -9.79 -29.08 15.82
C VAL A 48 -9.19 -30.35 15.20
N TYR A 49 -7.87 -30.39 14.98
CA TYR A 49 -7.13 -31.59 14.54
C TYR A 49 -7.31 -32.78 15.47
N ALA A 50 -7.32 -32.53 16.78
CA ALA A 50 -7.54 -33.52 17.79
C ALA A 50 -9.04 -33.97 17.81
N SER A 51 -9.42 -34.78 16.85
CA SER A 51 -10.76 -35.34 16.64
C SER A 51 -11.06 -36.50 17.59
N ALA A 52 -12.23 -37.15 17.42
CA ALA A 52 -12.54 -38.42 18.15
C ALA A 52 -11.47 -39.48 17.92
N TRP A 53 -10.80 -39.50 16.77
CA TRP A 53 -9.66 -40.37 16.53
C TRP A 53 -8.49 -40.11 17.48
N ALA A 54 -8.17 -38.85 17.74
CA ALA A 54 -7.13 -38.48 18.71
C ALA A 54 -7.56 -38.73 20.15
N PHE A 55 -8.85 -38.59 20.44
CA PHE A 55 -9.38 -38.71 21.79
C PHE A 55 -9.59 -40.19 22.20
N TYR A 56 -10.17 -40.99 21.29
CA TYR A 56 -10.47 -42.42 21.49
C TYR A 56 -9.50 -43.32 20.71
N GLY A 57 -9.40 -43.16 19.41
CA GLY A 57 -8.61 -43.98 18.51
C GLY A 57 -7.11 -44.02 18.78
N SER A 58 -6.55 -42.99 19.41
CA SER A 58 -5.14 -42.98 19.79
C SER A 58 -4.79 -44.04 20.83
N VAL A 59 -5.73 -44.41 21.71
CA VAL A 59 -5.54 -45.50 22.70
C VAL A 59 -5.53 -46.84 21.97
N GLY A 60 -6.43 -47.07 21.01
CA GLY A 60 -6.43 -48.23 20.14
C GLY A 60 -5.13 -48.33 19.31
N LEU A 61 -4.68 -47.21 18.76
CA LEU A 61 -3.40 -47.16 18.01
C LEU A 61 -2.20 -47.45 18.91
N ALA A 62 -2.21 -46.96 20.16
CA ALA A 62 -1.16 -47.29 21.14
C ALA A 62 -1.18 -48.77 21.52
N ASN A 63 -2.35 -49.37 21.53
CA ASN A 63 -2.50 -50.83 21.73
C ASN A 63 -1.91 -51.64 20.56
N GLN A 64 -2.15 -51.19 19.32
CA GLN A 64 -1.75 -51.89 18.10
C GLN A 64 -0.27 -51.70 17.74
N TYR A 65 0.24 -50.47 17.90
CA TYR A 65 1.59 -50.07 17.46
C TYR A 65 2.50 -49.57 18.61
N GLY A 66 2.11 -49.76 19.87
CA GLY A 66 2.86 -49.25 21.01
C GLY A 66 3.13 -47.76 20.91
N TYR A 67 4.37 -47.33 21.10
CA TYR A 67 4.77 -45.93 20.97
C TYR A 67 4.65 -45.36 19.53
N GLY A 68 4.30 -46.19 18.54
CA GLY A 68 3.99 -45.80 17.19
C GLY A 68 2.83 -44.79 17.08
N PHE A 69 1.92 -44.75 18.05
CA PHE A 69 0.85 -43.76 18.14
C PHE A 69 1.36 -42.32 18.18
N LEU A 70 2.59 -42.08 18.69
CA LEU A 70 3.20 -40.77 18.74
C LEU A 70 3.42 -40.14 17.35
N ALA A 71 3.45 -40.94 16.27
CA ALA A 71 3.55 -40.47 14.91
C ALA A 71 2.44 -39.47 14.56
N TYR A 72 1.23 -39.64 15.12
CA TYR A 72 0.11 -38.73 14.95
C TYR A 72 0.42 -37.29 15.43
N TYR A 73 1.02 -37.22 16.60
CA TYR A 73 1.38 -35.93 17.22
C TYR A 73 2.66 -35.36 16.63
N MET A 74 3.65 -36.20 16.35
CA MET A 74 4.96 -35.78 15.85
C MET A 74 4.92 -35.35 14.39
N GLY A 75 4.14 -36.03 13.54
CA GLY A 75 4.03 -35.71 12.12
C GLY A 75 3.52 -34.30 11.90
N ILE A 76 2.39 -33.94 12.51
CA ILE A 76 1.82 -32.60 12.38
C ILE A 76 2.67 -31.55 13.11
N SER A 77 3.24 -31.88 14.28
CA SER A 77 4.15 -30.99 14.99
C SER A 77 5.36 -30.64 14.14
N GLY A 78 5.90 -31.61 13.38
CA GLY A 78 6.97 -31.37 12.41
C GLY A 78 6.61 -30.33 11.36
N ALA A 79 5.38 -30.38 10.81
CA ALA A 79 4.91 -29.38 9.86
C ALA A 79 4.79 -27.98 10.48
N PHE A 80 4.34 -27.88 11.74
CA PHE A 80 4.24 -26.61 12.45
C PHE A 80 5.60 -26.04 12.86
N VAL A 81 6.57 -26.86 13.23
CA VAL A 81 7.96 -26.45 13.46
C VAL A 81 8.58 -25.91 12.16
N MET A 82 8.26 -26.53 11.03
CA MET A 82 8.66 -26.06 9.69
C MET A 82 7.81 -24.88 9.19
N SER A 83 7.02 -24.24 10.03
CA SER A 83 6.14 -23.12 9.69
C SER A 83 6.80 -22.01 8.86
N PRO A 84 8.05 -21.57 9.11
CA PRO A 84 8.65 -20.48 8.32
C PRO A 84 8.78 -20.80 6.84
N ILE A 85 9.03 -22.06 6.50
CA ILE A 85 9.25 -22.51 5.13
C ILE A 85 8.01 -23.16 4.49
N LEU A 86 7.13 -23.77 5.26
CA LEU A 86 5.96 -24.50 4.75
C LEU A 86 4.67 -23.70 4.92
N LEU A 87 4.28 -23.36 6.16
CA LEU A 87 2.94 -22.81 6.43
C LEU A 87 2.85 -21.31 6.14
N ARG A 88 3.91 -20.55 6.41
CA ARG A 88 3.92 -19.09 6.20
C ARG A 88 3.81 -18.71 4.72
N PRO A 89 4.51 -19.34 3.78
CA PRO A 89 4.31 -19.09 2.35
C PRO A 89 2.87 -19.37 1.89
N ILE A 90 2.30 -20.49 2.31
CA ILE A 90 0.90 -20.84 2.00
C ILE A 90 -0.05 -19.76 2.55
N LEU A 91 0.15 -19.34 3.80
CA LEU A 91 -0.65 -18.26 4.40
C LEU A 91 -0.54 -16.94 3.62
N GLN A 92 0.64 -16.61 3.12
CA GLN A 92 0.83 -15.40 2.30
C GLN A 92 0.08 -15.48 0.98
N ILE A 93 0.20 -16.60 0.26
CA ILE A 93 -0.50 -16.82 -1.01
C ILE A 93 -2.02 -16.79 -0.79
N THR A 94 -2.52 -17.54 0.19
CA THR A 94 -3.96 -17.62 0.47
C THR A 94 -4.55 -16.28 0.86
N ARG A 95 -3.84 -15.44 1.60
CA ARG A 95 -4.30 -14.10 1.97
C ARG A 95 -4.24 -13.10 0.81
N THR A 96 -3.18 -13.15 0.01
CA THR A 96 -3.01 -12.25 -1.13
C THR A 96 -4.09 -12.48 -2.17
N TYR A 97 -4.36 -13.75 -2.49
CA TYR A 97 -5.30 -14.13 -3.55
C TYR A 97 -6.66 -14.58 -3.02
N GLN A 98 -6.91 -14.42 -1.71
CA GLN A 98 -8.17 -14.78 -1.03
C GLN A 98 -8.62 -16.21 -1.31
N LEU A 99 -7.69 -17.18 -1.28
CA LEU A 99 -7.95 -18.59 -1.53
C LEU A 99 -8.50 -19.25 -0.26
N SER A 100 -9.64 -19.92 -0.36
CA SER A 100 -10.39 -20.45 0.78
C SER A 100 -10.19 -21.94 1.04
N SER A 101 -9.58 -22.67 0.10
CA SER A 101 -9.37 -24.12 0.18
C SER A 101 -8.08 -24.57 -0.50
N LEU A 102 -7.67 -25.81 -0.23
CA LEU A 102 -6.56 -26.44 -0.94
C LEU A 102 -6.84 -26.58 -2.44
N ALA A 103 -8.09 -26.84 -2.82
CA ALA A 103 -8.47 -26.92 -4.23
C ALA A 103 -8.33 -25.55 -4.91
N ASP A 104 -8.68 -24.44 -4.23
CA ASP A 104 -8.46 -23.09 -4.74
C ASP A 104 -6.95 -22.84 -4.93
N LEU A 105 -6.13 -23.21 -3.96
CA LEU A 105 -4.67 -23.02 -3.99
C LEU A 105 -4.03 -23.75 -5.18
N LEU A 106 -4.39 -25.02 -5.38
CA LEU A 106 -3.84 -25.84 -6.47
C LEU A 106 -4.42 -25.44 -7.85
N ALA A 107 -5.71 -25.07 -7.92
CA ALA A 107 -6.32 -24.56 -9.15
C ALA A 107 -5.72 -23.20 -9.56
N PHE A 108 -5.41 -22.33 -8.60
CA PHE A 108 -4.72 -21.07 -8.84
C PHE A 108 -3.31 -21.30 -9.40
N ARG A 109 -2.53 -22.21 -8.80
CA ARG A 109 -1.15 -22.50 -9.21
C ARG A 109 -1.07 -23.13 -10.59
N TYR A 110 -1.92 -24.14 -10.87
CA TYR A 110 -1.86 -24.89 -12.11
C TYR A 110 -2.77 -24.36 -13.23
N ARG A 111 -3.47 -23.26 -12.98
CA ARG A 111 -4.31 -22.53 -13.96
C ARG A 111 -5.21 -23.44 -14.82
N THR A 112 -5.84 -24.42 -14.19
CA THR A 112 -6.79 -25.31 -14.84
C THR A 112 -7.98 -25.63 -13.95
N PRO A 113 -9.24 -25.56 -14.47
CA PRO A 113 -10.43 -25.94 -13.72
C PRO A 113 -10.35 -27.40 -13.24
N TRP A 114 -9.72 -28.28 -14.02
CA TRP A 114 -9.58 -29.69 -13.72
C TRP A 114 -8.76 -29.95 -12.45
N ALA A 115 -7.82 -29.08 -12.10
CA ALA A 115 -7.09 -29.20 -10.83
C ALA A 115 -8.05 -29.05 -9.65
N GLY A 116 -8.89 -28.03 -9.64
CA GLY A 116 -9.88 -27.81 -8.59
C GLY A 116 -10.91 -28.94 -8.51
N VAL A 117 -11.43 -29.39 -9.65
CA VAL A 117 -12.39 -30.50 -9.73
C VAL A 117 -11.77 -31.80 -9.20
N THR A 118 -10.60 -32.19 -9.70
CA THR A 118 -9.91 -33.42 -9.29
C THR A 118 -9.58 -33.42 -7.80
N VAL A 119 -9.02 -32.30 -7.30
CA VAL A 119 -8.74 -32.13 -5.86
C VAL A 119 -10.02 -32.23 -5.03
N SER A 120 -11.13 -31.63 -5.49
CA SER A 120 -12.40 -31.68 -4.77
C SER A 120 -12.98 -33.11 -4.69
N ILE A 121 -12.92 -33.87 -5.77
CA ILE A 121 -13.39 -35.24 -5.80
C ILE A 121 -12.55 -36.13 -4.87
N ILE A 122 -11.23 -36.06 -4.96
CA ILE A 122 -10.32 -36.83 -4.11
C ILE A 122 -10.48 -36.42 -2.66
N MET A 123 -10.68 -35.11 -2.39
CA MET A 123 -10.91 -34.61 -1.04
C MET A 123 -12.21 -35.15 -0.44
N LEU A 124 -13.25 -35.38 -1.25
CA LEU A 124 -14.46 -36.05 -0.76
C LEU A 124 -14.15 -37.47 -0.34
N ALA A 125 -13.34 -38.22 -1.10
CA ALA A 125 -12.88 -39.55 -0.75
C ALA A 125 -12.04 -39.60 0.53
N VAL A 126 -11.32 -38.49 0.87
CA VAL A 126 -10.62 -38.31 2.16
C VAL A 126 -11.61 -38.01 3.29
N VAL A 127 -12.55 -37.14 3.04
CA VAL A 127 -13.45 -36.56 4.07
C VAL A 127 -14.51 -37.55 4.50
N VAL A 128 -15.04 -38.35 3.57
CA VAL A 128 -16.12 -39.29 3.90
C VAL A 128 -15.71 -40.33 4.99
N PRO A 129 -14.59 -41.06 4.89
CA PRO A 129 -14.13 -41.93 5.97
C PRO A 129 -13.83 -41.20 7.28
N MET A 130 -13.28 -39.99 7.19
CA MET A 130 -12.97 -39.16 8.37
C MET A 130 -14.23 -38.69 9.11
N LEU A 131 -15.30 -38.34 8.41
CA LEU A 131 -16.58 -37.97 9.00
C LEU A 131 -17.31 -39.21 9.53
N THR A 132 -17.22 -40.36 8.82
CA THR A 132 -17.76 -41.64 9.26
C THR A 132 -17.15 -42.06 10.59
N LEU A 133 -15.85 -41.94 10.75
CA LEU A 133 -15.14 -42.18 12.00
C LEU A 133 -15.75 -41.37 13.18
N GLN A 134 -16.10 -40.10 12.96
CA GLN A 134 -16.70 -39.30 14.02
C GLN A 134 -18.12 -39.76 14.38
N ILE A 135 -18.87 -40.19 13.35
CA ILE A 135 -20.23 -40.76 13.53
C ILE A 135 -20.17 -42.09 14.27
N THR A 136 -19.24 -42.98 13.88
CA THR A 136 -19.00 -44.28 14.55
C THR A 136 -18.60 -44.06 16.01
N ALA A 137 -17.60 -43.24 16.27
CA ALA A 137 -17.10 -43.00 17.62
C ALA A 137 -18.19 -42.54 18.59
N ILE A 138 -19.07 -41.65 18.15
CA ILE A 138 -20.16 -41.15 19.01
C ILE A 138 -21.31 -42.13 19.05
N GLY A 139 -21.64 -42.82 17.96
CA GLY A 139 -22.63 -43.91 17.96
C GLY A 139 -22.29 -45.00 18.99
N ASP A 140 -21.03 -45.49 18.96
CA ASP A 140 -20.54 -46.53 19.88
C ASP A 140 -20.48 -46.03 21.33
N THR A 141 -20.02 -44.80 21.57
CA THR A 141 -20.00 -44.21 22.92
C THR A 141 -21.40 -44.06 23.50
N LEU A 142 -22.39 -43.66 22.67
CA LEU A 142 -23.78 -43.59 23.07
C LEU A 142 -24.34 -44.96 23.38
N HIS A 143 -23.99 -45.99 22.62
CA HIS A 143 -24.41 -47.35 22.84
C HIS A 143 -23.79 -48.00 24.10
N LEU A 144 -22.50 -47.71 24.34
CA LEU A 144 -21.84 -48.14 25.60
C LEU A 144 -22.50 -47.51 26.86
N LEU A 145 -23.05 -46.30 26.74
CA LEU A 145 -23.76 -45.62 27.83
C LEU A 145 -25.23 -46.03 27.94
N ASN A 146 -25.86 -46.44 26.81
CA ASN A 146 -27.26 -46.84 26.75
C ASN A 146 -27.45 -48.00 25.74
N ASN A 147 -27.53 -49.21 26.23
CA ASN A 147 -27.70 -50.43 25.43
C ASN A 147 -29.14 -50.69 24.93
N GLU A 148 -30.08 -49.78 25.21
CA GLU A 148 -31.50 -49.98 24.82
C GLU A 148 -31.73 -49.77 23.33
N TRP A 149 -30.91 -48.94 22.66
CA TRP A 149 -31.10 -48.57 21.26
C TRP A 149 -29.99 -49.14 20.37
N PRO A 150 -30.31 -49.53 19.12
CA PRO A 150 -29.31 -49.95 18.15
C PRO A 150 -28.31 -48.83 17.83
N VAL A 151 -27.03 -49.17 17.66
CA VAL A 151 -25.94 -48.23 17.36
C VAL A 151 -26.25 -47.40 16.12
N GLU A 152 -26.84 -47.99 15.09
CA GLU A 152 -27.15 -47.29 13.83
C GLU A 152 -28.20 -46.20 14.03
N SER A 153 -29.17 -46.41 14.94
CA SER A 153 -30.20 -45.40 15.22
C SER A 153 -29.62 -44.21 15.99
N LEU A 154 -28.69 -44.47 16.93
CA LEU A 154 -27.96 -43.46 17.68
C LEU A 154 -27.04 -42.69 16.77
N ALA A 155 -26.32 -43.35 15.87
CA ALA A 155 -25.47 -42.73 14.86
C ALA A 155 -26.26 -41.85 13.88
N LEU A 156 -27.45 -42.30 13.44
CA LEU A 156 -28.35 -41.50 12.60
C LEU A 156 -28.86 -40.26 13.33
N ALA A 157 -29.31 -40.39 14.57
CA ALA A 157 -29.78 -39.30 15.38
C ALA A 157 -28.67 -38.23 15.57
N TYR A 158 -27.45 -38.66 15.89
CA TYR A 158 -26.29 -37.80 15.98
C TYR A 158 -25.98 -37.11 14.65
N CYS A 159 -26.00 -37.83 13.53
CA CYS A 159 -25.76 -37.27 12.20
C CYS A 159 -26.79 -36.18 11.87
N VAL A 160 -28.07 -36.40 12.13
CA VAL A 160 -29.14 -35.40 11.89
C VAL A 160 -28.96 -34.16 12.77
N ILE A 161 -28.63 -34.33 14.05
CA ILE A 161 -28.34 -33.20 14.95
C ILE A 161 -27.16 -32.41 14.42
N MET A 162 -26.08 -33.08 13.96
CA MET A 162 -24.91 -32.41 13.43
C MET A 162 -25.18 -31.71 12.09
N ILE A 163 -26.05 -32.22 11.21
CA ILE A 163 -26.52 -31.55 10.00
C ILE A 163 -27.19 -30.23 10.37
N ILE A 164 -28.18 -30.29 11.28
CA ILE A 164 -28.91 -29.11 11.72
C ILE A 164 -27.94 -28.08 12.34
N PHE A 165 -27.06 -28.53 13.22
CA PHE A 165 -26.14 -27.66 13.91
C PHE A 165 -25.10 -27.04 12.95
N ALA A 166 -24.51 -27.82 12.05
CA ALA A 166 -23.56 -27.32 11.06
C ALA A 166 -24.18 -26.30 10.10
N ILE A 167 -25.46 -26.48 9.72
CA ILE A 167 -26.20 -25.52 8.90
C ILE A 167 -26.46 -24.21 9.67
N LEU A 168 -26.92 -24.31 10.92
CA LEU A 168 -27.24 -23.14 11.73
C LEU A 168 -26.01 -22.38 12.20
N PHE A 169 -24.95 -23.10 12.52
CA PHE A 169 -23.72 -22.55 13.08
C PHE A 169 -22.73 -22.10 12.00
N GLY A 170 -22.45 -22.98 11.03
CA GLY A 170 -21.36 -22.78 10.07
C GLY A 170 -21.71 -21.95 8.83
N ALA A 171 -22.99 -22.00 8.38
CA ALA A 171 -23.41 -21.35 7.13
C ALA A 171 -24.17 -20.05 7.36
N ARG A 172 -23.57 -19.06 8.05
CA ARG A 172 -24.18 -17.76 8.34
C ARG A 172 -23.72 -16.66 7.37
N HIS A 173 -22.45 -16.64 7.04
CA HIS A 173 -21.85 -15.62 6.16
C HIS A 173 -21.30 -16.27 4.89
N VAL A 174 -21.42 -15.56 3.78
CA VAL A 174 -20.97 -16.04 2.47
C VAL A 174 -19.56 -15.58 2.17
N SER A 175 -19.18 -14.40 2.67
CA SER A 175 -17.91 -13.77 2.36
C SER A 175 -16.77 -14.36 3.21
N PRO A 176 -15.70 -14.92 2.59
CA PRO A 176 -14.50 -15.38 3.32
C PRO A 176 -13.71 -14.25 3.99
N ARG A 177 -14.05 -13.00 3.69
CA ARG A 177 -13.45 -11.81 4.30
C ARG A 177 -13.93 -11.56 5.71
N GLU A 178 -15.20 -11.82 5.97
CA GLU A 178 -15.74 -11.78 7.31
C GLU A 178 -15.21 -13.02 8.04
N LYS A 179 -14.06 -12.89 8.70
CA LYS A 179 -13.50 -13.95 9.53
C LYS A 179 -14.53 -14.34 10.58
N HIS A 180 -14.74 -15.63 10.73
CA HIS A 180 -15.70 -16.14 11.71
C HIS A 180 -15.06 -16.17 13.10
N GLU A 181 -14.81 -14.98 13.69
CA GLU A 181 -14.20 -14.88 15.04
C GLU A 181 -14.97 -15.72 16.06
N GLY A 182 -16.31 -15.81 15.92
CA GLY A 182 -17.15 -16.67 16.74
C GLY A 182 -16.88 -18.16 16.56
N LEU A 183 -16.66 -18.64 15.32
CA LEU A 183 -16.29 -20.02 15.04
C LEU A 183 -14.93 -20.36 15.63
N VAL A 184 -13.92 -19.50 15.40
CA VAL A 184 -12.55 -19.68 15.93
C VAL A 184 -12.58 -19.78 17.45
N PHE A 185 -13.35 -18.93 18.12
CA PHE A 185 -13.48 -18.95 19.58
C PHE A 185 -14.21 -20.19 20.08
N ALA A 186 -15.28 -20.64 19.41
CA ALA A 186 -16.02 -21.86 19.77
C ALA A 186 -15.14 -23.10 19.64
N ILE A 187 -14.36 -23.22 18.57
CA ILE A 187 -13.42 -24.35 18.38
C ILE A 187 -12.28 -24.29 19.41
N ALA A 188 -11.81 -23.08 19.77
CA ALA A 188 -10.84 -22.94 20.87
C ALA A 188 -11.43 -23.40 22.22
N PHE A 189 -12.68 -23.03 22.53
CA PHE A 189 -13.39 -23.49 23.73
C PHE A 189 -13.54 -25.00 23.74
N GLU A 190 -13.98 -25.62 22.66
CA GLU A 190 -14.05 -27.05 22.47
C GLU A 190 -12.70 -27.72 22.72
N SER A 191 -11.60 -27.15 22.20
CA SER A 191 -10.26 -27.72 22.37
C SER A 191 -9.79 -27.69 23.83
N VAL A 192 -10.19 -26.68 24.61
CA VAL A 192 -9.95 -26.64 26.05
C VAL A 192 -10.75 -27.75 26.75
N LEU A 193 -12.01 -27.95 26.35
CA LEU A 193 -12.89 -28.91 26.99
C LEU A 193 -12.37 -30.35 26.83
N LYS A 194 -11.98 -30.76 25.60
CA LYS A 194 -11.42 -32.09 25.35
C LYS A 194 -10.04 -32.26 26.00
N LEU A 195 -9.22 -31.22 26.05
CA LEU A 195 -7.94 -31.26 26.74
C LEU A 195 -8.14 -31.47 28.26
N VAL A 196 -9.06 -30.73 28.86
CA VAL A 196 -9.40 -30.91 30.29
C VAL A 196 -9.93 -32.30 30.58
N ALA A 197 -10.83 -32.81 29.72
CA ALA A 197 -11.41 -34.14 29.90
C ALA A 197 -10.33 -35.25 29.90
N ILE A 198 -9.42 -35.23 28.95
CA ILE A 198 -8.36 -36.25 28.85
C ILE A 198 -7.30 -36.10 29.96
N LEU A 199 -6.98 -34.88 30.37
CA LEU A 199 -6.04 -34.63 31.49
C LEU A 199 -6.63 -35.03 32.84
N VAL A 200 -7.90 -34.75 33.07
CA VAL A 200 -8.59 -35.16 34.31
C VAL A 200 -8.66 -36.69 34.36
N LEU A 201 -9.02 -37.36 33.25
CA LEU A 201 -8.98 -38.81 33.15
C LEU A 201 -7.57 -39.37 33.45
N GLY A 202 -6.54 -38.83 32.78
CA GLY A 202 -5.14 -39.21 33.02
C GLY A 202 -4.72 -39.03 34.49
N ALA A 203 -5.13 -37.91 35.11
CA ALA A 203 -4.85 -37.67 36.53
C ALA A 203 -5.60 -38.66 37.45
N VAL A 204 -6.87 -38.91 37.18
CA VAL A 204 -7.63 -39.91 37.94
C VAL A 204 -6.98 -41.31 37.84
N VAL A 205 -6.56 -41.68 36.62
CA VAL A 205 -5.83 -42.92 36.40
C VAL A 205 -4.55 -43.01 37.23
N MET A 206 -3.73 -41.96 37.18
CA MET A 206 -2.44 -41.93 37.88
C MET A 206 -2.56 -41.91 39.43
N PHE A 207 -3.58 -41.24 39.95
CA PHE A 207 -3.70 -41.05 41.42
C PHE A 207 -4.75 -41.93 42.07
N SER A 208 -5.77 -42.46 41.36
CA SER A 208 -6.84 -43.23 41.91
C SER A 208 -6.77 -44.70 41.50
N VAL A 209 -6.35 -45.04 40.25
CA VAL A 209 -6.22 -46.42 39.79
C VAL A 209 -4.89 -47.03 40.22
N PHE A 210 -3.80 -46.23 40.20
CA PHE A 210 -2.46 -46.63 40.67
C PHE A 210 -2.06 -45.79 41.91
N PRO A 211 -2.73 -46.00 43.06
CA PRO A 211 -2.61 -45.07 44.22
C PRO A 211 -1.29 -45.16 44.99
N GLN A 212 -0.49 -46.22 44.79
CA GLN A 212 0.79 -46.38 45.50
C GLN A 212 1.92 -45.79 44.67
N VAL A 213 2.84 -45.03 45.35
CA VAL A 213 4.08 -44.56 44.71
C VAL A 213 4.86 -45.79 44.21
N GLY A 214 5.00 -45.94 42.89
CA GLY A 214 5.57 -47.13 42.24
C GLY A 214 4.54 -48.23 41.88
N GLY A 215 3.24 -48.10 42.20
CA GLY A 215 2.21 -49.12 41.86
C GLY A 215 2.12 -49.37 40.35
N LEU A 216 2.19 -48.33 39.52
CA LEU A 216 2.28 -48.46 38.08
C LEU A 216 3.53 -49.19 37.64
N GLU A 217 4.71 -48.85 38.17
CA GLU A 217 5.98 -49.49 37.85
C GLU A 217 5.97 -50.97 38.26
N GLN A 218 5.46 -51.28 39.45
CA GLN A 218 5.30 -52.66 39.89
C GLN A 218 4.36 -53.46 39.00
N TRP A 219 3.21 -52.91 38.60
CA TRP A 219 2.28 -53.56 37.66
C TRP A 219 2.93 -53.75 36.29
N LEU A 220 3.61 -52.73 35.74
CA LEU A 220 4.34 -52.82 34.46
C LEU A 220 5.42 -53.94 34.50
N THR A 221 6.14 -54.09 35.64
CA THR A 221 7.19 -55.13 35.79
C THR A 221 6.58 -56.51 35.96
N THR A 222 5.43 -56.61 36.60
CA THR A 222 4.75 -57.93 36.85
C THR A 222 4.08 -58.48 35.58
N ASN A 223 3.57 -57.59 34.71
CA ASN A 223 2.84 -57.98 33.50
C ASN A 223 3.65 -57.76 32.21
N GLN A 224 4.98 -57.93 32.31
CA GLN A 224 5.89 -57.73 31.17
C GLN A 224 5.55 -58.62 29.95
N GLU A 225 5.03 -59.83 30.12
CA GLU A 225 4.67 -60.71 29.01
C GLU A 225 3.44 -60.21 28.23
N GLN A 226 2.43 -59.68 28.91
CA GLN A 226 1.26 -59.06 28.25
C GLN A 226 1.67 -57.73 27.59
N LEU A 227 2.56 -56.95 28.21
CA LEU A 227 3.06 -55.70 27.70
C LEU A 227 4.11 -55.91 26.60
N ALA A 228 4.79 -57.06 26.52
CA ALA A 228 5.74 -57.39 25.46
C ALA A 228 5.08 -57.41 24.07
N GLN A 229 3.79 -57.75 23.99
CA GLN A 229 3.01 -57.60 22.77
C GLN A 229 2.79 -56.11 22.40
N GLN A 230 2.76 -55.21 23.38
CA GLN A 230 2.60 -53.77 23.21
C GLN A 230 3.97 -53.05 23.09
N GLN A 231 5.03 -53.62 23.61
CA GLN A 231 6.41 -53.15 23.40
C GLN A 231 6.97 -53.60 22.03
N VAL A 232 6.10 -53.62 21.02
CA VAL A 232 6.50 -53.84 19.64
C VAL A 232 7.58 -52.81 19.32
N ARG A 233 8.78 -53.26 18.93
CA ARG A 233 9.82 -52.37 18.41
C ARG A 233 9.18 -51.52 17.34
N LEU A 234 9.45 -50.18 17.40
CA LEU A 234 9.01 -49.27 16.36
C LEU A 234 9.34 -49.89 15.00
N GLN A 235 8.28 -50.37 14.32
CA GLN A 235 8.44 -50.96 13.00
C GLN A 235 8.74 -49.80 12.03
N ASP A 236 9.90 -49.83 11.42
CA ASP A 236 10.39 -48.73 10.57
C ASP A 236 9.42 -48.32 9.45
N GLY A 237 8.75 -49.33 8.81
CA GLY A 237 7.80 -49.08 7.71
C GLY A 237 6.56 -48.28 8.13
N PRO A 238 5.72 -48.80 9.03
CA PRO A 238 4.53 -48.14 9.51
C PRO A 238 4.82 -46.78 10.17
N TRP A 239 5.86 -46.67 11.00
CA TRP A 239 6.24 -45.45 11.69
C TRP A 239 6.56 -44.29 10.74
N ARG A 240 7.43 -44.52 9.74
CA ARG A 240 7.80 -43.50 8.76
C ARG A 240 6.63 -43.07 7.91
N THR A 241 5.77 -44.02 7.54
CA THR A 241 4.57 -43.75 6.75
C THR A 241 3.57 -42.93 7.54
N LEU A 242 3.32 -43.25 8.80
CA LEU A 242 2.47 -42.46 9.69
C LEU A 242 2.97 -41.02 9.85
N LEU A 243 4.28 -40.83 10.09
CA LEU A 243 4.87 -39.48 10.18
C LEU A 243 4.63 -38.65 8.92
N LEU A 244 4.85 -39.24 7.73
CA LEU A 244 4.64 -38.57 6.45
C LEU A 244 3.18 -38.18 6.23
N MET A 245 2.25 -39.09 6.55
CA MET A 245 0.81 -38.87 6.39
C MET A 245 0.30 -37.74 7.30
N PHE A 246 0.70 -37.75 8.57
CA PHE A 246 0.29 -36.75 9.52
C PHE A 246 0.97 -35.39 9.26
N PHE A 247 2.18 -35.41 8.73
CA PHE A 247 2.83 -34.20 8.23
C PHE A 247 2.03 -33.60 7.06
N ALA A 248 1.62 -34.42 6.09
CA ALA A 248 0.81 -33.95 4.96
C ALA A 248 -0.56 -33.43 5.42
N ALA A 249 -1.16 -34.05 6.43
CA ALA A 249 -2.45 -33.68 6.99
C ALA A 249 -2.46 -32.23 7.54
N ALA A 250 -1.32 -31.71 8.03
CA ALA A 250 -1.20 -30.37 8.55
C ALA A 250 -1.62 -29.29 7.55
N VAL A 251 -1.44 -29.55 6.25
CA VAL A 251 -1.75 -28.61 5.17
C VAL A 251 -2.93 -29.09 4.33
N ALA A 252 -2.99 -30.39 4.06
CA ALA A 252 -3.94 -30.92 3.08
C ALA A 252 -5.33 -31.17 3.66
N MET A 253 -5.48 -31.44 4.96
CA MET A 253 -6.81 -31.66 5.55
C MET A 253 -7.66 -30.38 5.52
N PRO A 254 -8.96 -30.45 5.10
CA PRO A 254 -9.81 -29.28 4.91
C PRO A 254 -9.99 -28.44 6.18
N HIS A 255 -10.18 -29.08 7.33
CA HIS A 255 -10.32 -28.38 8.62
C HIS A 255 -9.02 -27.68 9.04
N MET A 256 -7.85 -28.29 8.77
CA MET A 256 -6.56 -27.70 9.07
C MET A 256 -6.29 -26.52 8.14
N PHE A 257 -6.52 -26.71 6.83
CA PHE A 257 -6.38 -25.61 5.86
C PHE A 257 -7.28 -24.41 6.22
N HIS A 258 -8.53 -24.70 6.53
CA HIS A 258 -9.51 -23.66 6.89
C HIS A 258 -9.10 -22.89 8.13
N MET A 259 -8.77 -23.59 9.21
CA MET A 259 -8.39 -22.94 10.48
C MET A 259 -7.02 -22.26 10.42
N ALA A 260 -6.03 -22.90 9.79
CA ALA A 260 -4.67 -22.35 9.74
C ALA A 260 -4.52 -21.17 8.80
N PHE A 261 -5.21 -21.17 7.65
CA PHE A 261 -5.00 -20.18 6.59
C PHE A 261 -6.22 -19.29 6.33
N THR A 262 -7.43 -19.87 6.27
CA THR A 262 -8.64 -19.11 5.94
C THR A 262 -9.11 -18.26 7.11
N GLU A 263 -9.21 -18.81 8.31
CA GLU A 263 -9.68 -18.09 9.51
C GLU A 263 -8.59 -17.33 10.28
N ASN A 264 -7.35 -17.40 9.81
CA ASN A 264 -6.26 -16.67 10.44
C ASN A 264 -6.46 -15.14 10.31
N THR A 265 -6.70 -14.46 11.43
CA THR A 265 -6.86 -13.01 11.50
C THR A 265 -5.52 -12.27 11.59
N ASN A 266 -4.51 -12.87 12.23
CA ASN A 266 -3.21 -12.26 12.48
C ASN A 266 -2.08 -13.18 11.99
N PRO A 267 -1.32 -12.79 10.93
CA PRO A 267 -0.19 -13.60 10.44
C PRO A 267 0.88 -13.88 11.50
N GLY A 268 1.04 -12.98 12.46
CA GLY A 268 1.97 -13.14 13.58
C GLY A 268 1.60 -14.29 14.52
N ALA A 269 0.31 -14.65 14.61
CA ALA A 269 -0.16 -15.75 15.46
C ALA A 269 0.35 -17.12 15.00
N LEU A 270 0.68 -17.27 13.69
CA LEU A 270 1.27 -18.50 13.17
C LEU A 270 2.63 -18.82 13.82
N ARG A 271 3.43 -17.79 14.14
CA ARG A 271 4.70 -17.96 14.89
C ARG A 271 4.46 -18.54 16.28
N GLN A 272 3.37 -18.17 16.93
CA GLN A 272 3.03 -18.72 18.25
C GLN A 272 2.44 -20.13 18.12
N ALA A 273 1.69 -20.37 17.05
CA ALA A 273 1.18 -21.71 16.75
C ALA A 273 2.29 -22.71 16.44
N SER A 274 3.43 -22.30 15.90
CA SER A 274 4.54 -23.19 15.54
C SER A 274 5.14 -23.95 16.73
N TRP A 275 4.99 -23.42 17.95
CA TRP A 275 5.40 -24.12 19.18
C TRP A 275 4.22 -24.42 20.11
N GLY A 276 3.21 -23.55 20.16
CA GLY A 276 2.07 -23.70 21.07
C GLY A 276 1.15 -24.86 20.70
N PHE A 277 0.94 -25.10 19.40
CA PHE A 277 0.14 -26.23 18.95
C PHE A 277 0.85 -27.59 19.16
N PRO A 278 2.14 -27.77 18.82
CA PRO A 278 2.92 -28.93 19.26
C PRO A 278 2.87 -29.19 20.77
N LEU A 279 2.94 -28.14 21.58
CA LEU A 279 2.83 -28.28 23.04
C LEU A 279 1.45 -28.78 23.47
N PHE A 280 0.36 -28.24 22.89
CA PHE A 280 -1.01 -28.73 23.13
C PHE A 280 -1.13 -30.23 22.81
N LEU A 281 -0.60 -30.66 21.66
CA LEU A 281 -0.63 -32.06 21.24
C LEU A 281 0.24 -32.96 22.14
N LEU A 282 1.42 -32.50 22.57
CA LEU A 282 2.27 -33.20 23.51
C LEU A 282 1.54 -33.45 24.82
N ILE A 283 0.87 -32.44 25.36
CA ILE A 283 0.09 -32.57 26.62
C ILE A 283 -1.03 -33.62 26.46
N MET A 284 -1.75 -33.63 25.35
CA MET A 284 -2.76 -34.64 25.06
C MET A 284 -2.16 -36.05 24.99
N SER A 285 -1.01 -36.21 24.31
CA SER A 285 -0.36 -37.52 24.11
C SER A 285 0.11 -38.19 25.40
N LEU A 286 0.46 -37.40 26.42
CA LEU A 286 0.93 -37.89 27.71
C LEU A 286 -0.13 -38.73 28.46
N SER A 287 -1.41 -38.49 28.20
CA SER A 287 -2.51 -39.18 28.86
C SER A 287 -2.80 -40.53 28.21
N VAL A 288 -2.35 -40.81 26.98
CA VAL A 288 -2.70 -42.01 26.23
C VAL A 288 -2.14 -43.29 26.86
N PRO A 289 -0.84 -43.44 27.17
CA PRO A 289 -0.31 -44.66 27.76
C PRO A 289 -0.92 -44.97 29.12
N PRO A 290 -1.07 -44.03 30.07
CA PRO A 290 -1.74 -44.32 31.34
C PRO A 290 -3.17 -44.84 31.17
N ILE A 291 -3.94 -44.23 30.22
CA ILE A 291 -5.32 -44.71 29.93
C ILE A 291 -5.31 -46.15 29.41
N LEU A 292 -4.42 -46.48 28.49
CA LEU A 292 -4.30 -47.83 27.95
C LEU A 292 -3.97 -48.85 29.07
N TRP A 293 -3.00 -48.55 29.91
CA TRP A 293 -2.58 -49.46 31.01
C TRP A 293 -3.66 -49.59 32.08
N ALA A 294 -4.39 -48.50 32.38
CA ALA A 294 -5.50 -48.59 33.32
C ALA A 294 -6.67 -49.42 32.79
N GLY A 295 -6.95 -49.34 31.46
CA GLY A 295 -7.97 -50.19 30.83
C GLY A 295 -7.67 -51.68 31.04
N TYR A 296 -6.42 -52.09 30.88
CA TYR A 296 -5.99 -53.48 31.16
C TYR A 296 -5.96 -53.79 32.66
N TYR A 297 -5.54 -52.86 33.51
CA TYR A 297 -5.50 -53.08 34.94
C TYR A 297 -6.90 -53.27 35.53
N LEU A 298 -7.89 -52.57 35.03
CA LEU A 298 -9.29 -52.65 35.47
C LEU A 298 -10.09 -53.73 34.74
N ASP A 299 -9.47 -54.48 33.82
CA ASP A 299 -10.12 -55.50 32.98
C ASP A 299 -11.40 -54.94 32.30
N VAL A 300 -11.24 -53.79 31.65
CA VAL A 300 -12.37 -53.06 31.03
C VAL A 300 -12.87 -53.86 29.81
N ASP A 301 -14.13 -54.31 29.86
CA ASP A 301 -14.80 -55.10 28.79
C ASP A 301 -15.29 -54.16 27.64
N THR A 302 -14.35 -53.47 26.95
CA THR A 302 -14.62 -52.67 25.75
C THR A 302 -13.44 -52.77 24.82
N ASP A 303 -13.64 -52.35 23.54
CA ASP A 303 -12.52 -52.15 22.63
C ASP A 303 -11.51 -51.19 23.22
N PRO A 304 -10.19 -51.43 23.08
CA PRO A 304 -9.14 -50.56 23.59
C PRO A 304 -9.28 -49.09 23.16
N SER A 305 -9.87 -48.82 21.99
CA SER A 305 -10.14 -47.46 21.55
C SER A 305 -11.08 -46.69 22.51
N TYR A 306 -11.98 -47.39 23.19
CA TYR A 306 -12.96 -46.81 24.13
C TYR A 306 -12.57 -46.94 25.60
N PHE A 307 -11.35 -47.37 25.94
CA PHE A 307 -10.89 -47.44 27.34
C PHE A 307 -11.01 -46.10 28.07
N ALA A 308 -10.88 -44.97 27.37
CA ALA A 308 -11.11 -43.67 27.98
C ALA A 308 -12.51 -43.58 28.64
N LEU A 309 -13.56 -44.04 27.97
CA LEU A 309 -14.93 -44.09 28.51
C LEU A 309 -15.13 -45.27 29.48
N GLY A 310 -14.61 -46.43 29.12
CA GLY A 310 -14.74 -47.70 29.88
C GLY A 310 -14.17 -47.61 31.30
N ILE A 311 -13.07 -46.85 31.51
CA ILE A 311 -12.48 -46.59 32.82
C ILE A 311 -13.48 -45.82 33.73
N GLY A 312 -14.19 -44.82 33.19
CA GLY A 312 -15.20 -44.09 33.94
C GLY A 312 -16.37 -44.99 34.38
N LEU A 313 -16.76 -45.96 33.50
CA LEU A 313 -17.80 -46.96 33.79
C LEU A 313 -17.31 -47.99 34.83
N ALA A 314 -16.09 -48.48 34.70
CA ALA A 314 -15.48 -49.43 35.62
C ALA A 314 -15.27 -48.87 37.04
N LEU A 315 -14.92 -47.58 37.12
CA LEU A 315 -14.79 -46.84 38.39
C LEU A 315 -16.15 -46.41 38.97
N GLU A 316 -17.27 -46.72 38.34
CA GLU A 316 -18.61 -46.30 38.71
C GLU A 316 -18.74 -44.77 39.00
N SER A 317 -17.93 -43.96 38.32
CA SER A 317 -17.89 -42.50 38.50
C SER A 317 -18.72 -41.75 37.47
N VAL A 318 -19.97 -41.37 37.81
CA VAL A 318 -20.83 -40.57 36.93
C VAL A 318 -20.19 -39.29 36.43
N PRO A 319 -19.54 -38.43 37.27
CA PRO A 319 -18.97 -37.19 36.75
C PRO A 319 -17.80 -37.42 35.78
N LEU A 320 -16.95 -38.45 36.02
CA LEU A 320 -15.86 -38.81 35.14
C LEU A 320 -16.34 -39.30 33.79
N THR A 321 -17.33 -40.23 33.80
CA THR A 321 -17.92 -40.80 32.59
C THR A 321 -18.57 -39.69 31.72
N LEU A 322 -19.35 -38.80 32.33
CA LEU A 322 -19.97 -37.67 31.61
C LEU A 322 -18.95 -36.66 31.10
N LEU A 323 -17.89 -36.37 31.86
CA LEU A 323 -16.83 -35.50 31.42
C LEU A 323 -16.10 -36.09 30.19
N VAL A 324 -15.77 -37.38 30.21
CA VAL A 324 -15.12 -38.06 29.08
C VAL A 324 -16.04 -38.13 27.88
N PHE A 325 -17.33 -38.41 28.07
CA PHE A 325 -18.34 -38.41 26.99
C PHE A 325 -18.41 -37.01 26.34
N VAL A 326 -18.51 -35.93 27.11
CA VAL A 326 -18.55 -34.55 26.60
C VAL A 326 -17.22 -34.21 25.90
N GLY A 327 -16.09 -34.69 26.43
CA GLY A 327 -14.78 -34.53 25.78
C GLY A 327 -14.71 -35.18 24.41
N GLY A 328 -15.23 -36.41 24.29
CA GLY A 328 -15.33 -37.12 23.03
C GLY A 328 -16.30 -36.48 22.04
N LEU A 329 -17.48 -36.02 22.56
CA LEU A 329 -18.45 -35.28 21.75
C LEU A 329 -17.86 -33.98 21.23
N ALA A 330 -17.07 -33.28 22.07
CA ALA A 330 -16.32 -32.12 21.69
C ALA A 330 -15.30 -32.43 20.58
N ALA A 331 -14.56 -33.52 20.73
CA ALA A 331 -13.58 -33.95 19.74
C ALA A 331 -14.20 -34.31 18.37
N ALA A 332 -15.43 -34.83 18.34
CA ALA A 332 -16.12 -35.21 17.12
C ALA A 332 -16.85 -34.03 16.44
N SER A 333 -17.51 -33.15 17.21
CA SER A 333 -18.39 -32.12 16.66
C SER A 333 -17.61 -31.01 15.91
N GLY A 334 -16.51 -30.54 16.44
CA GLY A 334 -15.77 -29.47 15.83
C GLY A 334 -15.17 -29.83 14.48
N ILE A 335 -14.60 -31.03 14.38
CA ILE A 335 -14.08 -31.47 13.08
C ILE A 335 -15.19 -31.68 12.06
N ILE A 336 -16.38 -32.20 12.46
CA ILE A 336 -17.54 -32.31 11.56
C ILE A 336 -17.93 -30.93 11.02
N ILE A 337 -18.07 -29.93 11.90
CA ILE A 337 -18.50 -28.57 11.52
C ILE A 337 -17.50 -27.97 10.53
N VAL A 338 -16.22 -27.90 10.88
CA VAL A 338 -15.20 -27.22 10.08
C VAL A 338 -14.93 -27.96 8.76
N THR A 339 -14.86 -29.30 8.81
CA THR A 339 -14.62 -30.12 7.61
C THR A 339 -15.77 -30.01 6.62
N THR A 340 -17.02 -30.11 7.07
CA THR A 340 -18.17 -30.01 6.17
C THR A 340 -18.33 -28.63 5.59
N LEU A 341 -18.08 -27.57 6.39
CA LEU A 341 -18.11 -26.18 5.94
C LEU A 341 -17.08 -25.91 4.85
N SER A 342 -15.81 -26.32 5.07
CA SER A 342 -14.73 -26.09 4.12
C SER A 342 -14.88 -26.93 2.86
N THR A 343 -15.30 -28.20 2.99
CA THR A 343 -15.54 -29.08 1.86
C THR A 343 -16.75 -28.64 1.03
N ALA A 344 -17.83 -28.19 1.66
CA ALA A 344 -19.00 -27.64 0.95
C ALA A 344 -18.64 -26.39 0.17
N ALA A 345 -17.81 -25.50 0.72
CA ALA A 345 -17.32 -24.31 0.00
C ALA A 345 -16.45 -24.72 -1.22
N MET A 346 -15.58 -25.71 -1.06
CA MET A 346 -14.72 -26.23 -2.12
C MET A 346 -15.55 -26.85 -3.26
N PHE A 347 -16.56 -27.66 -2.93
CA PHE A 347 -17.48 -28.24 -3.92
C PHE A 347 -18.31 -27.16 -4.64
N LEU A 348 -18.78 -26.17 -3.92
CA LEU A 348 -19.50 -25.05 -4.50
C LEU A 348 -18.66 -24.32 -5.54
N ASN A 349 -17.40 -24.04 -5.22
CA ASN A 349 -16.49 -23.27 -6.08
C ASN A 349 -16.04 -24.05 -7.33
N HIS A 350 -15.77 -25.36 -7.20
CA HIS A 350 -15.13 -26.14 -8.26
C HIS A 350 -16.07 -27.09 -9.01
N MET A 351 -17.21 -27.46 -8.42
CA MET A 351 -18.16 -28.40 -9.04
C MET A 351 -19.45 -27.71 -9.46
N VAL A 352 -20.03 -26.88 -8.60
CA VAL A 352 -21.36 -26.28 -8.85
C VAL A 352 -21.28 -25.02 -9.69
N LEU A 353 -20.48 -24.00 -9.28
CA LEU A 353 -20.40 -22.70 -9.94
C LEU A 353 -19.87 -22.74 -11.38
N PRO A 354 -18.92 -23.62 -11.75
CA PRO A 354 -18.49 -23.74 -13.14
C PRO A 354 -19.59 -24.24 -14.07
N VAL A 355 -20.49 -25.09 -13.56
CA VAL A 355 -21.58 -25.74 -14.34
C VAL A 355 -22.85 -24.91 -14.32
N TYR A 356 -23.24 -24.38 -13.18
CA TYR A 356 -24.47 -23.66 -13.00
C TYR A 356 -24.26 -22.28 -12.36
N LYS A 357 -24.57 -21.25 -13.10
CA LYS A 357 -24.58 -19.85 -12.63
C LYS A 357 -26.03 -19.40 -12.44
N PRO A 358 -26.42 -18.90 -11.26
CA PRO A 358 -27.77 -18.42 -11.04
C PRO A 358 -28.06 -17.20 -11.93
N ALA A 359 -29.31 -17.10 -12.41
CA ALA A 359 -29.72 -15.95 -13.21
C ALA A 359 -29.63 -14.66 -12.37
N PRO A 360 -29.28 -13.50 -12.96
CA PRO A 360 -29.13 -12.21 -12.24
C PRO A 360 -30.38 -11.72 -11.49
N ARG A 361 -31.50 -12.38 -11.67
CA ARG A 361 -32.77 -12.10 -10.95
C ARG A 361 -32.77 -12.60 -9.51
N TYR A 362 -31.92 -13.55 -9.17
CA TYR A 362 -31.81 -14.11 -7.82
C TYR A 362 -30.75 -13.38 -7.03
N ASP A 363 -30.98 -13.22 -5.74
CA ASP A 363 -29.94 -12.75 -4.81
C ASP A 363 -28.83 -13.78 -4.75
N PHE A 364 -27.69 -13.44 -5.37
CA PHE A 364 -26.55 -14.32 -5.53
C PHE A 364 -26.01 -14.83 -4.18
N TYR A 365 -25.96 -13.97 -3.16
CA TYR A 365 -25.49 -14.35 -1.84
C TYR A 365 -26.43 -15.34 -1.13
N ARG A 366 -27.75 -15.13 -1.23
CA ARG A 366 -28.74 -16.08 -0.69
C ARG A 366 -28.67 -17.42 -1.38
N TRP A 367 -28.50 -17.44 -2.69
CA TRP A 367 -28.34 -18.68 -3.45
C TRP A 367 -27.08 -19.45 -3.02
N LEU A 368 -25.91 -18.77 -2.88
CA LEU A 368 -24.66 -19.37 -2.38
C LEU A 368 -24.86 -19.98 -0.99
N LEU A 369 -25.55 -19.30 -0.08
CA LEU A 369 -25.84 -19.80 1.26
C LEU A 369 -26.67 -21.07 1.23
N TRP A 370 -27.77 -21.10 0.46
CA TRP A 370 -28.63 -22.27 0.37
C TRP A 370 -27.91 -23.46 -0.26
N MET A 371 -27.12 -23.23 -1.30
CA MET A 371 -26.33 -24.27 -1.94
C MET A 371 -25.28 -24.85 -0.98
N ARG A 372 -24.58 -23.98 -0.22
CA ARG A 372 -23.63 -24.43 0.81
C ARG A 372 -24.31 -25.28 1.89
N ARG A 373 -25.50 -24.87 2.37
CA ARG A 373 -26.28 -25.62 3.34
C ARG A 373 -26.70 -27.00 2.81
N SER A 374 -27.13 -27.05 1.56
CA SER A 374 -27.49 -28.31 0.89
C SER A 374 -26.30 -29.24 0.76
N LEU A 375 -25.10 -28.69 0.38
CA LEU A 375 -23.87 -29.47 0.27
C LEU A 375 -23.40 -30.00 1.62
N ILE A 376 -23.52 -29.25 2.72
CA ILE A 376 -23.22 -29.73 4.09
C ILE A 376 -24.10 -30.97 4.41
N ALA A 377 -25.40 -30.88 4.16
CA ALA A 377 -26.30 -31.99 4.41
C ALA A 377 -25.95 -33.24 3.55
N VAL A 378 -25.66 -33.02 2.26
CA VAL A 378 -25.29 -34.11 1.34
C VAL A 378 -23.99 -34.79 1.79
N ILE A 379 -22.94 -34.03 2.15
CA ILE A 379 -21.67 -34.58 2.59
C ILE A 379 -21.82 -35.43 3.85
N LEU A 380 -22.60 -34.98 4.84
CA LEU A 380 -22.85 -35.74 6.07
C LEU A 380 -23.72 -36.97 5.81
N LEU A 381 -24.73 -36.89 4.91
CA LEU A 381 -25.50 -38.07 4.51
C LEU A 381 -24.67 -39.07 3.75
N LEU A 382 -23.71 -38.64 2.93
CA LEU A 382 -22.74 -39.54 2.28
C LEU A 382 -21.86 -40.23 3.32
N ALA A 383 -21.38 -39.51 4.33
CA ALA A 383 -20.60 -40.10 5.43
C ALA A 383 -21.41 -41.10 6.22
N TYR A 384 -22.70 -40.82 6.52
CA TYR A 384 -23.59 -41.80 7.14
C TYR A 384 -23.89 -42.99 6.22
N GLY A 385 -24.07 -42.76 4.92
CA GLY A 385 -24.21 -43.86 3.93
C GLY A 385 -23.00 -44.78 3.91
N PHE A 386 -21.77 -44.20 3.94
CA PHE A 386 -20.55 -44.96 4.03
C PHE A 386 -20.45 -45.76 5.35
N TYR A 387 -20.84 -45.13 6.49
CA TYR A 387 -20.98 -45.83 7.77
C TYR A 387 -21.89 -47.09 7.66
N ARG A 388 -23.02 -46.96 6.94
CA ARG A 388 -23.95 -48.08 6.75
C ARG A 388 -23.40 -49.19 5.85
N ILE A 389 -22.50 -48.86 4.92
CA ILE A 389 -21.88 -49.84 3.99
C ILE A 389 -20.72 -50.59 4.66
N VAL A 390 -19.85 -49.80 5.31
CA VAL A 390 -18.60 -50.31 5.92
C VAL A 390 -18.90 -51.03 7.24
N GLY A 391 -20.00 -50.66 7.88
CA GLY A 391 -20.48 -51.33 9.08
C GLY A 391 -19.65 -51.07 10.33
N SER A 392 -19.91 -51.83 11.38
CA SER A 392 -19.16 -51.86 12.64
C SER A 392 -17.85 -52.66 12.56
N ASP A 393 -17.49 -53.15 11.39
CA ASP A 393 -16.42 -54.14 11.23
C ASP A 393 -15.01 -53.54 11.15
N LEU A 394 -14.92 -52.20 10.98
CA LEU A 394 -13.65 -51.51 10.95
C LEU A 394 -13.39 -50.74 12.25
N ASP A 395 -12.19 -50.93 12.80
CA ASP A 395 -11.70 -50.17 13.94
C ASP A 395 -11.53 -48.69 13.62
N LEU A 396 -11.69 -47.81 14.63
CA LEU A 396 -11.45 -46.38 14.50
C LEU A 396 -10.07 -46.06 13.92
N SER A 397 -9.05 -46.87 14.27
CA SER A 397 -7.68 -46.70 13.75
C SER A 397 -7.59 -46.92 12.26
N GLN A 398 -8.27 -47.92 11.71
CA GLN A 398 -8.29 -48.26 10.29
C GLN A 398 -9.01 -47.22 9.44
N LEU A 399 -10.19 -46.73 9.89
CA LEU A 399 -10.93 -45.68 9.24
C LEU A 399 -10.11 -44.37 9.13
N GLY A 400 -9.36 -44.07 10.19
CA GLY A 400 -8.44 -42.92 10.20
C GLY A 400 -7.29 -43.06 9.19
N ILE A 401 -6.62 -44.20 9.18
CA ILE A 401 -5.52 -44.53 8.26
C ILE A 401 -5.98 -44.40 6.81
N LEU A 402 -7.17 -44.88 6.46
CA LEU A 402 -7.74 -44.77 5.11
C LEU A 402 -7.80 -43.33 4.63
N GLY A 403 -8.34 -42.42 5.44
CA GLY A 403 -8.43 -41.00 5.10
C GLY A 403 -7.06 -40.30 5.03
N PHE A 404 -6.15 -40.59 5.96
CA PHE A 404 -4.83 -39.95 6.01
C PHE A 404 -3.93 -40.38 4.86
N VAL A 405 -3.98 -41.63 4.41
CA VAL A 405 -3.24 -42.10 3.22
C VAL A 405 -3.71 -41.36 1.98
N ALA A 406 -5.02 -41.24 1.78
CA ALA A 406 -5.56 -40.45 0.66
C ALA A 406 -5.11 -38.98 0.72
N CYS A 407 -5.05 -38.40 1.92
CA CYS A 407 -4.58 -37.02 2.12
C CYS A 407 -3.12 -36.81 1.71
N SER A 408 -2.24 -37.82 1.88
CA SER A 408 -0.83 -37.74 1.50
C SER A 408 -0.62 -37.52 -0.01
N GLN A 409 -1.61 -37.88 -0.84
CA GLN A 409 -1.56 -37.69 -2.31
C GLN A 409 -1.47 -36.22 -2.71
N PHE A 410 -1.85 -35.28 -1.86
CA PHE A 410 -1.72 -33.86 -2.17
C PHE A 410 -0.33 -33.30 -1.91
N LEU A 411 0.52 -34.01 -1.14
CA LEU A 411 1.84 -33.53 -0.71
C LEU A 411 2.77 -33.18 -1.89
N PRO A 412 2.90 -34.03 -2.96
CA PRO A 412 3.75 -33.69 -4.10
C PRO A 412 3.34 -32.38 -4.78
N GLY A 413 2.03 -32.15 -4.94
CA GLY A 413 1.47 -30.95 -5.52
C GLY A 413 1.75 -29.69 -4.68
N ILE A 414 1.68 -29.78 -3.35
CA ILE A 414 1.97 -28.71 -2.40
C ILE A 414 3.46 -28.35 -2.44
N LEU A 415 4.36 -29.36 -2.43
CA LEU A 415 5.79 -29.13 -2.55
C LEU A 415 6.17 -28.53 -3.90
N GLY A 416 5.55 -29.01 -4.99
CA GLY A 416 5.74 -28.46 -6.32
C GLY A 416 5.27 -27.00 -6.44
N LEU A 417 4.19 -26.65 -5.75
CA LEU A 417 3.68 -25.28 -5.70
C LEU A 417 4.69 -24.31 -5.05
N LEU A 418 5.32 -24.74 -3.95
CA LEU A 418 6.20 -23.86 -3.16
C LEU A 418 7.63 -23.81 -3.68
N TYR A 419 8.16 -24.96 -4.12
CA TYR A 419 9.60 -25.10 -4.36
C TYR A 419 9.99 -25.45 -5.78
N TRP A 420 9.02 -25.77 -6.65
CA TRP A 420 9.31 -26.12 -8.04
C TRP A 420 8.49 -25.31 -9.04
N PRO A 421 8.94 -24.08 -9.36
CA PRO A 421 8.22 -23.17 -10.30
C PRO A 421 7.97 -23.78 -11.68
N GLN A 422 8.85 -24.69 -12.14
CA GLN A 422 8.76 -25.33 -13.47
C GLN A 422 7.73 -26.47 -13.53
N SER A 423 7.15 -26.91 -12.39
CA SER A 423 6.10 -27.94 -12.36
C SER A 423 4.85 -27.46 -13.11
N ASN A 424 4.17 -28.34 -13.83
CA ASN A 424 3.06 -27.99 -14.68
C ASN A 424 1.79 -28.82 -14.41
N ARG A 425 0.65 -28.37 -14.98
CA ARG A 425 -0.67 -28.97 -14.76
C ARG A 425 -0.76 -30.43 -15.22
N ARG A 426 -0.05 -30.82 -16.30
CA ARG A 426 -0.10 -32.18 -16.83
C ARG A 426 0.54 -33.18 -15.87
N GLY A 427 1.71 -32.81 -15.35
CA GLY A 427 2.39 -33.60 -14.32
C GLY A 427 1.59 -33.73 -13.05
N PHE A 428 1.07 -32.58 -12.55
CA PHE A 428 0.25 -32.54 -11.34
C PHE A 428 -1.01 -33.46 -11.46
N LEU A 429 -1.80 -33.27 -12.50
CA LEU A 429 -3.03 -34.08 -12.68
C LEU A 429 -2.72 -35.57 -12.88
N ALA A 430 -1.73 -35.91 -13.69
CA ALA A 430 -1.37 -37.32 -13.94
C ALA A 430 -0.86 -37.99 -12.66
N GLY A 431 0.03 -37.32 -11.92
CA GLY A 431 0.53 -37.84 -10.65
C GLY A 431 -0.59 -38.04 -9.63
N LEU A 432 -1.39 -36.99 -9.40
CA LEU A 432 -2.48 -37.03 -8.45
C LEU A 432 -3.54 -38.10 -8.79
N ILE A 433 -3.99 -38.18 -10.04
CA ILE A 433 -5.02 -39.14 -10.48
C ILE A 433 -4.49 -40.58 -10.36
N LEU A 434 -3.30 -40.88 -10.90
CA LEU A 434 -2.78 -42.23 -10.91
C LEU A 434 -2.35 -42.67 -9.50
N GLY A 435 -1.78 -41.78 -8.69
CA GLY A 435 -1.48 -42.06 -7.27
C GLY A 435 -2.76 -42.38 -6.48
N THR A 436 -3.82 -41.57 -6.71
CA THR A 436 -5.11 -41.82 -6.06
C THR A 436 -5.77 -43.12 -6.53
N LEU A 437 -5.72 -43.43 -7.83
CA LEU A 437 -6.22 -44.68 -8.35
C LEU A 437 -5.47 -45.91 -7.75
N THR A 438 -4.15 -45.75 -7.56
CA THR A 438 -3.35 -46.79 -6.88
C THR A 438 -3.83 -46.96 -5.42
N TRP A 439 -4.07 -45.84 -4.70
CA TRP A 439 -4.62 -45.90 -3.34
C TRP A 439 -6.01 -46.54 -3.31
N VAL A 440 -6.92 -46.15 -4.22
CA VAL A 440 -8.25 -46.76 -4.31
C VAL A 440 -8.15 -48.25 -4.52
N TYR A 441 -7.31 -48.71 -5.46
CA TYR A 441 -7.15 -50.10 -5.80
C TYR A 441 -6.47 -50.92 -4.68
N SER A 442 -5.39 -50.39 -4.07
CA SER A 442 -4.57 -51.12 -3.11
C SER A 442 -5.05 -51.02 -1.66
N LEU A 443 -5.92 -50.07 -1.33
CA LEU A 443 -6.35 -49.85 0.05
C LEU A 443 -7.87 -49.70 0.18
N LEU A 444 -8.52 -48.76 -0.56
CA LEU A 444 -9.96 -48.52 -0.39
C LEU A 444 -10.82 -49.70 -0.83
N LEU A 445 -10.55 -50.28 -2.00
CA LEU A 445 -11.33 -51.43 -2.49
C LEU A 445 -11.21 -52.66 -1.59
N PRO A 446 -10.04 -53.11 -1.08
CA PRO A 446 -9.93 -54.20 -0.12
C PRO A 446 -10.73 -53.98 1.16
N PHE A 447 -10.77 -52.73 1.67
CA PHE A 447 -11.63 -52.42 2.82
C PHE A 447 -13.11 -52.51 2.47
N CYS A 448 -13.52 -52.09 1.27
CA CYS A 448 -14.91 -52.26 0.82
C CYS A 448 -15.27 -53.72 0.51
N GLU A 449 -14.31 -54.52 0.03
CA GLU A 449 -14.51 -55.96 -0.17
C GLU A 449 -14.82 -56.69 1.13
N LEU A 450 -14.07 -56.41 2.18
CA LEU A 450 -14.31 -56.91 3.51
C LEU A 450 -15.73 -56.58 3.99
N ALA A 451 -16.19 -55.37 3.70
CA ALA A 451 -17.51 -54.89 4.12
C ALA A 451 -18.69 -55.37 3.22
N LEU A 452 -18.47 -55.53 1.90
CA LEU A 452 -19.53 -55.79 0.92
C LEU A 452 -19.53 -57.24 0.42
N GLY A 453 -18.49 -58.04 0.76
CA GLY A 453 -18.32 -59.39 0.28
C GLY A 453 -18.09 -59.53 -1.23
N TRP A 454 -17.50 -58.48 -1.85
CA TRP A 454 -17.15 -58.49 -3.27
C TRP A 454 -15.75 -59.11 -3.48
N GLU A 455 -15.63 -60.11 -4.34
CA GLU A 455 -14.31 -60.66 -4.70
C GLU A 455 -13.63 -59.76 -5.78
N ILE A 456 -12.49 -59.19 -5.44
CA ILE A 456 -11.65 -58.46 -6.40
C ILE A 456 -10.75 -59.42 -7.14
N PRO A 457 -10.79 -59.48 -8.48
CA PRO A 457 -10.13 -60.54 -9.23
C PRO A 457 -8.59 -60.42 -9.34
N PHE A 458 -8.01 -59.38 -8.80
CA PHE A 458 -6.55 -59.15 -8.85
C PHE A 458 -6.04 -58.50 -7.55
N TYR A 459 -5.18 -59.19 -6.82
CA TYR A 459 -4.51 -58.67 -5.62
C TYR A 459 -3.09 -58.21 -5.93
N LEU A 460 -2.76 -56.96 -5.51
CA LEU A 460 -1.38 -56.57 -5.32
C LEU A 460 -0.87 -57.21 -3.99
N PRO A 461 0.39 -57.69 -3.91
CA PRO A 461 0.92 -58.30 -2.68
C PRO A 461 0.94 -57.37 -1.46
N ALA A 462 0.55 -56.10 -1.63
CA ALA A 462 0.48 -55.08 -0.58
C ALA A 462 -0.82 -55.14 0.24
N THR A 463 -1.75 -56.02 -0.05
CA THR A 463 -3.12 -56.03 0.51
C THR A 463 -3.33 -56.98 1.72
N ASP A 464 -2.29 -57.65 2.19
CA ASP A 464 -2.38 -58.38 3.46
C ASP A 464 -2.58 -57.39 4.61
N GLU A 465 -3.44 -57.72 5.58
CA GLU A 465 -3.94 -56.86 6.66
C GLU A 465 -2.90 -56.04 7.44
N GLY A 466 -1.60 -56.38 7.34
CA GLY A 466 -0.47 -55.66 7.97
C GLY A 466 0.25 -54.66 7.08
N ASN A 467 0.00 -54.59 5.75
CA ASN A 467 0.88 -53.95 4.78
C ASN A 467 0.32 -52.64 4.23
N TRP A 468 -0.69 -51.98 4.87
CA TRP A 468 -1.26 -50.69 4.45
C TRP A 468 -0.18 -49.59 4.21
N HIS A 469 0.93 -49.68 4.95
CA HIS A 469 2.05 -48.73 4.80
C HIS A 469 2.77 -48.86 3.44
N LEU A 470 2.85 -50.06 2.88
CA LEU A 470 3.39 -50.28 1.54
C LEU A 470 2.45 -49.68 0.48
N SER A 471 1.15 -49.88 0.61
CA SER A 471 0.14 -49.24 -0.28
C SER A 471 0.25 -47.73 -0.25
N ALA A 472 0.42 -47.12 0.93
CA ALA A 472 0.59 -45.70 1.10
C ALA A 472 1.87 -45.17 0.42
N ILE A 473 3.02 -45.86 0.63
CA ILE A 473 4.30 -45.45 0.03
C ILE A 473 4.26 -45.64 -1.49
N VAL A 474 3.73 -46.76 -1.98
CA VAL A 474 3.64 -47.04 -3.43
C VAL A 474 2.73 -46.02 -4.11
N ALA A 475 1.55 -45.74 -3.57
CA ALA A 475 0.62 -44.77 -4.14
C ALA A 475 1.22 -43.33 -4.18
N THR A 476 1.83 -42.90 -3.07
CA THR A 476 2.47 -41.59 -2.98
C THR A 476 3.73 -41.50 -3.85
N GLY A 477 4.49 -42.61 -3.94
CA GLY A 477 5.67 -42.75 -4.78
C GLY A 477 5.33 -42.68 -6.28
N ILE A 478 4.29 -43.36 -6.74
CA ILE A 478 3.78 -43.29 -8.10
C ILE A 478 3.33 -41.86 -8.43
N ASN A 479 2.58 -41.23 -7.54
CA ASN A 479 2.18 -39.85 -7.68
C ASN A 479 3.39 -38.95 -7.88
N PHE A 480 4.35 -38.99 -6.98
CA PHE A 480 5.55 -38.17 -7.04
C PHE A 480 6.37 -38.41 -8.31
N LEU A 481 6.59 -39.66 -8.66
CA LEU A 481 7.38 -40.06 -9.82
C LEU A 481 6.74 -39.55 -11.12
N LEU A 482 5.44 -39.76 -11.30
CA LEU A 482 4.72 -39.30 -12.48
C LEU A 482 4.62 -37.77 -12.54
N PHE A 483 4.41 -37.12 -11.39
CA PHE A 483 4.45 -35.68 -11.30
C PHE A 483 5.77 -35.10 -11.82
N VAL A 484 6.91 -35.69 -11.38
CA VAL A 484 8.23 -35.26 -11.80
C VAL A 484 8.48 -35.57 -13.28
N ILE A 485 8.30 -36.82 -13.71
CA ILE A 485 8.60 -37.24 -15.10
C ILE A 485 7.78 -36.45 -16.11
N ILE A 486 6.48 -36.29 -15.89
CA ILE A 486 5.59 -35.62 -16.84
C ILE A 486 5.83 -34.12 -16.82
N SER A 487 6.15 -33.52 -15.66
CA SER A 487 6.51 -32.11 -15.60
C SER A 487 7.79 -31.80 -16.34
N LEU A 488 8.80 -32.67 -16.26
CA LEU A 488 10.06 -32.51 -17.01
C LEU A 488 9.90 -32.73 -18.50
N SER A 489 8.99 -33.61 -18.92
CA SER A 489 8.76 -33.95 -20.33
C SER A 489 7.76 -33.02 -21.05
N SER A 490 7.08 -32.12 -20.33
CA SER A 490 6.08 -31.23 -20.92
C SER A 490 6.37 -29.76 -20.59
N ARG A 491 5.97 -28.84 -21.51
CA ARG A 491 6.18 -27.41 -21.34
C ARG A 491 5.03 -26.77 -20.59
N GLN A 492 5.36 -25.79 -19.76
CA GLN A 492 4.39 -24.91 -19.11
C GLN A 492 3.75 -23.94 -20.12
N THR A 493 2.52 -23.56 -19.87
CA THR A 493 1.89 -22.41 -20.55
C THR A 493 2.32 -21.09 -19.91
N ALA A 494 2.20 -19.97 -20.64
CA ALA A 494 2.51 -18.65 -20.08
C ALA A 494 1.68 -18.32 -18.83
N ALA A 495 0.41 -18.74 -18.79
CA ALA A 495 -0.47 -18.56 -17.63
C ALA A 495 0.00 -19.38 -16.41
N GLU A 496 0.50 -20.60 -16.62
CA GLU A 496 1.09 -21.42 -15.54
C GLU A 496 2.38 -20.84 -15.01
N ALA A 497 3.23 -20.30 -15.88
CA ALA A 497 4.47 -19.62 -15.48
C ALA A 497 4.17 -18.36 -14.64
N ALA A 498 3.24 -17.52 -15.07
CA ALA A 498 2.81 -16.35 -14.31
C ALA A 498 2.22 -16.71 -12.94
N ALA A 499 1.45 -17.82 -12.85
CA ALA A 499 0.93 -18.30 -11.57
C ALA A 499 2.04 -18.89 -10.69
N ALA A 500 3.07 -19.53 -11.27
CA ALA A 500 4.22 -20.01 -10.55
C ALA A 500 5.01 -18.87 -9.92
N ASP A 501 5.25 -17.81 -10.69
CA ASP A 501 5.92 -16.60 -10.20
C ASP A 501 5.10 -15.94 -9.07
N ALA A 502 3.77 -15.92 -9.19
CA ALA A 502 2.87 -15.41 -8.15
C ALA A 502 2.89 -16.24 -6.86
N CYS A 503 3.22 -17.53 -6.93
CA CYS A 503 3.36 -18.44 -5.78
C CYS A 503 4.79 -18.50 -5.21
N SER A 504 5.79 -18.03 -5.94
CA SER A 504 7.19 -18.10 -5.52
C SER A 504 7.48 -17.11 -4.39
N ILE A 505 8.28 -17.56 -3.41
CA ILE A 505 8.66 -16.77 -2.24
C ILE A 505 9.65 -15.67 -2.61
N ASP A 506 10.48 -15.92 -3.63
CA ASP A 506 11.65 -15.11 -3.99
C ASP A 506 11.41 -14.21 -5.21
N THR A 507 10.34 -14.40 -5.95
CA THR A 507 10.06 -13.59 -7.14
C THR A 507 9.06 -12.50 -6.83
N VAL A 508 9.46 -11.25 -7.06
CA VAL A 508 8.54 -10.12 -7.13
C VAL A 508 7.70 -10.32 -8.39
N SER A 509 6.41 -10.66 -8.25
CA SER A 509 5.53 -10.80 -9.41
C SER A 509 5.55 -9.50 -10.22
N ARG A 510 5.82 -9.60 -11.52
CA ARG A 510 5.92 -8.46 -12.43
C ARG A 510 4.55 -8.19 -13.04
N PRO A 511 3.77 -7.24 -12.48
CA PRO A 511 2.46 -6.92 -13.02
C PRO A 511 2.60 -6.30 -14.41
N SER A 512 1.79 -6.74 -15.36
CA SER A 512 1.75 -6.15 -16.70
C SER A 512 1.00 -4.81 -16.66
N ARG A 513 1.49 -3.85 -17.45
CA ARG A 513 0.96 -2.50 -17.54
C ARG A 513 -0.10 -2.34 -18.65
N GLN A 514 -0.83 -3.37 -18.98
CA GLN A 514 -1.85 -3.28 -20.02
C GLN A 514 -3.01 -2.36 -19.59
N PRO A 515 -3.44 -1.39 -20.43
CA PRO A 515 -4.58 -0.56 -20.14
C PRO A 515 -5.88 -1.38 -20.19
N LEU A 516 -6.81 -1.07 -19.28
CA LEU A 516 -8.14 -1.66 -19.30
C LEU A 516 -9.02 -1.04 -20.38
N VAL A 517 -10.05 -1.77 -20.80
CA VAL A 517 -11.11 -1.22 -21.67
C VAL A 517 -11.97 -0.24 -20.86
N ALA A 518 -12.27 -0.57 -19.60
CA ALA A 518 -13.00 0.30 -18.69
C ALA A 518 -12.15 1.52 -18.30
N LEU A 519 -12.74 2.72 -18.36
CA LEU A 519 -12.09 4.00 -18.14
C LEU A 519 -12.27 4.55 -16.72
N ASN A 520 -13.26 4.03 -15.98
CA ASN A 520 -13.56 4.46 -14.62
C ASN A 520 -14.23 3.37 -13.78
N SER A 521 -14.32 3.59 -12.46
CA SER A 521 -14.93 2.63 -11.53
C SER A 521 -16.41 2.36 -11.81
N ASN A 522 -17.18 3.32 -12.34
CA ASN A 522 -18.60 3.13 -12.67
C ASN A 522 -18.80 2.20 -13.88
N GLU A 523 -17.93 2.26 -14.86
CA GLU A 523 -17.93 1.32 -15.99
C GLU A 523 -17.62 -0.11 -15.53
N ILE A 524 -16.70 -0.26 -14.56
CA ILE A 524 -16.42 -1.56 -13.92
C ILE A 524 -17.67 -2.11 -13.22
N ILE A 525 -18.39 -1.26 -12.45
CA ILE A 525 -19.67 -1.65 -11.83
C ILE A 525 -20.67 -2.09 -12.90
N THR A 526 -20.80 -1.33 -13.97
CA THR A 526 -21.73 -1.63 -15.06
C THR A 526 -21.39 -2.94 -15.75
N ALA A 527 -20.11 -3.17 -16.06
CA ALA A 527 -19.64 -4.40 -16.69
C ALA A 527 -19.89 -5.64 -15.83
N LEU A 528 -19.62 -5.55 -14.52
CA LEU A 528 -19.83 -6.63 -13.56
C LEU A 528 -21.30 -6.82 -13.18
N SER A 529 -22.14 -5.83 -13.41
CA SER A 529 -23.58 -5.95 -13.14
C SER A 529 -24.28 -6.98 -14.04
N ALA A 530 -23.76 -7.23 -15.23
CA ALA A 530 -24.30 -8.22 -16.14
C ALA A 530 -24.22 -9.66 -15.59
N PRO A 531 -23.06 -10.14 -15.08
CA PRO A 531 -22.94 -11.50 -14.53
C PRO A 531 -23.35 -11.64 -13.06
N LEU A 532 -23.20 -10.59 -12.22
CA LEU A 532 -23.36 -10.67 -10.76
C LEU A 532 -24.65 -10.02 -10.24
N GLY A 533 -25.31 -9.21 -11.08
CA GLY A 533 -26.38 -8.32 -10.66
C GLY A 533 -25.84 -7.00 -10.06
N ARG A 534 -26.59 -5.92 -10.20
CA ARG A 534 -26.16 -4.56 -9.85
C ARG A 534 -25.74 -4.42 -8.38
N TYR A 535 -26.52 -4.95 -7.47
CA TYR A 535 -26.27 -4.85 -6.03
C TYR A 535 -24.93 -5.50 -5.63
N VAL A 536 -24.65 -6.71 -6.15
CA VAL A 536 -23.42 -7.43 -5.84
C VAL A 536 -22.21 -6.76 -6.48
N ALA A 537 -22.33 -6.34 -7.75
CA ALA A 537 -21.27 -5.65 -8.46
C ALA A 537 -20.88 -4.34 -7.76
N GLU A 538 -21.86 -3.52 -7.39
CA GLU A 538 -21.64 -2.26 -6.69
C GLU A 538 -20.97 -2.49 -5.32
N ARG A 539 -21.47 -3.43 -4.54
CA ARG A 539 -20.90 -3.77 -3.22
C ARG A 539 -19.46 -4.25 -3.32
N GLU A 540 -19.15 -5.17 -4.25
CA GLU A 540 -17.80 -5.71 -4.39
C GLU A 540 -16.80 -4.68 -4.94
N VAL A 541 -17.23 -3.79 -5.84
CA VAL A 541 -16.36 -2.73 -6.37
C VAL A 541 -16.10 -1.67 -5.30
N LEU A 542 -17.12 -1.20 -4.58
CA LEU A 542 -16.95 -0.22 -3.50
C LEU A 542 -16.06 -0.78 -2.39
N GLN A 543 -16.25 -2.05 -2.03
CA GLN A 543 -15.41 -2.72 -1.05
C GLN A 543 -13.96 -2.85 -1.53
N ALA A 544 -13.73 -3.13 -2.81
CA ALA A 544 -12.38 -3.22 -3.36
C ALA A 544 -11.68 -1.85 -3.41
N LEU A 545 -12.44 -0.77 -3.65
CA LEU A 545 -11.94 0.60 -3.57
C LEU A 545 -11.55 0.96 -2.12
N GLU A 546 -12.39 0.62 -1.14
CA GLU A 546 -12.09 0.80 0.28
C GLU A 546 -10.84 0.01 0.72
N ASP A 547 -10.72 -1.26 0.31
CA ASP A 547 -9.54 -2.10 0.60
C ASP A 547 -8.24 -1.52 0.03
N LEU A 548 -8.31 -0.71 -1.02
CA LEU A 548 -7.17 -0.05 -1.68
C LEU A 548 -6.98 1.40 -1.24
N GLU A 549 -7.83 1.88 -0.32
CA GLU A 549 -7.85 3.28 0.13
C GLU A 549 -8.03 4.27 -1.03
N LEU A 550 -8.83 3.88 -2.03
CA LEU A 550 -9.14 4.68 -3.20
C LEU A 550 -10.51 5.37 -3.06
N PRO A 551 -10.70 6.53 -3.72
CA PRO A 551 -12.00 7.20 -3.74
C PRO A 551 -13.07 6.34 -4.43
N SER A 552 -14.34 6.58 -4.11
CA SER A 552 -15.48 5.84 -4.70
C SER A 552 -15.59 6.02 -6.22
N TYR A 553 -15.16 7.17 -6.73
CA TYR A 553 -14.95 7.39 -8.16
C TYR A 553 -13.47 7.42 -8.45
N GLU A 554 -13.01 6.50 -9.28
CA GLU A 554 -11.60 6.36 -9.66
C GLU A 554 -11.52 6.14 -11.18
N ASP A 555 -10.57 6.81 -11.82
CA ASP A 555 -10.38 6.77 -13.26
C ASP A 555 -8.90 6.75 -13.68
N ARG A 556 -7.95 6.74 -12.71
CA ARG A 556 -6.52 6.58 -12.99
C ARG A 556 -6.21 5.17 -13.50
N PRO A 557 -5.51 5.02 -14.62
CA PRO A 557 -5.23 3.70 -15.21
C PRO A 557 -4.50 2.73 -14.27
N SER A 558 -3.52 3.22 -13.50
CA SER A 558 -2.80 2.41 -12.51
C SER A 558 -3.71 1.94 -11.37
N ALA A 559 -4.57 2.82 -10.86
CA ALA A 559 -5.54 2.51 -9.82
C ALA A 559 -6.61 1.52 -10.31
N LEU A 560 -7.09 1.66 -11.54
CA LEU A 560 -8.04 0.72 -12.16
C LEU A 560 -7.41 -0.67 -12.36
N ARG A 561 -6.12 -0.76 -12.73
CA ARG A 561 -5.40 -2.06 -12.78
C ARG A 561 -5.32 -2.72 -11.41
N ARG A 562 -5.01 -1.95 -10.35
CA ARG A 562 -5.02 -2.43 -8.95
C ARG A 562 -6.42 -2.87 -8.53
N LEU A 563 -7.44 -2.08 -8.87
CA LEU A 563 -8.84 -2.39 -8.59
C LEU A 563 -9.25 -3.70 -9.26
N ARG A 564 -8.92 -3.91 -10.54
CA ARG A 564 -9.19 -5.17 -11.25
C ARG A 564 -8.53 -6.37 -10.57
N ALA A 565 -7.25 -6.28 -10.21
CA ALA A 565 -6.54 -7.34 -9.53
C ALA A 565 -7.14 -7.63 -8.14
N ARG A 566 -7.54 -6.59 -7.41
CA ARG A 566 -8.20 -6.72 -6.11
C ARG A 566 -9.58 -7.35 -6.23
N LEU A 567 -10.36 -6.96 -7.25
CA LEU A 567 -11.66 -7.57 -7.57
C LEU A 567 -11.52 -9.06 -7.92
N GLU A 568 -10.52 -9.43 -8.73
CA GLU A 568 -10.23 -10.83 -9.04
C GLU A 568 -9.95 -11.64 -7.77
N ALA A 569 -9.13 -11.11 -6.86
CA ALA A 569 -8.84 -11.75 -5.58
C ALA A 569 -10.09 -11.85 -4.69
N ASN A 570 -10.90 -10.79 -4.61
CA ASN A 570 -12.10 -10.77 -3.80
C ASN A 570 -13.16 -11.76 -4.30
N LEU A 571 -13.38 -11.78 -5.60
CA LEU A 571 -14.29 -12.74 -6.25
C LEU A 571 -13.76 -14.17 -6.17
N SER A 572 -12.43 -14.37 -6.14
CA SER A 572 -11.80 -15.68 -5.91
C SER A 572 -12.24 -16.29 -4.58
N GLY A 573 -12.34 -15.49 -3.54
CA GLY A 573 -12.84 -15.96 -2.24
C GLY A 573 -14.33 -16.36 -2.26
N LEU A 574 -15.14 -15.78 -3.15
CA LEU A 574 -16.58 -16.05 -3.24
C LEU A 574 -16.92 -17.26 -4.14
N MET A 575 -16.23 -17.37 -5.27
CA MET A 575 -16.60 -18.31 -6.34
C MET A 575 -15.42 -19.13 -6.87
N GLY A 576 -14.28 -19.08 -6.19
CA GLY A 576 -13.06 -19.78 -6.56
C GLY A 576 -12.22 -19.05 -7.62
N PRO A 577 -10.90 -19.33 -7.68
CA PRO A 577 -9.97 -18.59 -8.53
C PRO A 577 -10.21 -18.77 -10.02
N THR A 578 -10.69 -19.93 -10.44
CA THR A 578 -10.93 -20.22 -11.85
C THR A 578 -12.12 -19.43 -12.40
N VAL A 579 -13.25 -19.46 -11.68
CA VAL A 579 -14.48 -18.77 -12.08
C VAL A 579 -14.28 -17.24 -12.02
N SER A 580 -13.59 -16.76 -10.97
CA SER A 580 -13.25 -15.35 -10.81
C SER A 580 -12.36 -14.86 -11.95
N HIS A 581 -11.31 -15.61 -12.29
CA HIS A 581 -10.40 -15.28 -13.37
C HIS A 581 -11.10 -15.19 -14.74
N ASP A 582 -11.93 -16.18 -15.05
CA ASP A 582 -12.70 -16.22 -16.30
C ASP A 582 -13.70 -15.05 -16.38
N LEU A 583 -14.37 -14.75 -15.27
CA LEU A 583 -15.33 -13.66 -15.19
C LEU A 583 -14.65 -12.30 -15.37
N VAL A 584 -13.56 -12.05 -14.63
CA VAL A 584 -12.83 -10.80 -14.72
C VAL A 584 -12.19 -10.59 -16.09
N ASN A 585 -11.62 -11.64 -16.70
CA ASN A 585 -11.06 -11.52 -18.06
C ASN A 585 -12.13 -11.26 -19.11
N ARG A 586 -13.32 -11.81 -18.95
CA ARG A 586 -14.41 -11.65 -19.91
C ARG A 586 -15.08 -10.29 -19.84
N TYR A 587 -15.29 -9.75 -18.63
CA TYR A 587 -16.05 -8.52 -18.44
C TYR A 587 -15.17 -7.29 -18.18
N LEU A 588 -13.92 -7.49 -17.78
CA LEU A 588 -12.91 -6.45 -17.60
C LEU A 588 -11.64 -6.77 -18.40
N PRO A 589 -11.74 -6.89 -19.74
CA PRO A 589 -10.60 -7.23 -20.58
C PRO A 589 -9.60 -6.08 -20.63
N PHE A 590 -8.34 -6.42 -20.90
CA PHE A 590 -7.33 -5.46 -21.31
C PHE A 590 -7.52 -5.08 -22.78
N ARG A 591 -7.05 -3.90 -23.19
CA ARG A 591 -7.07 -3.47 -24.58
C ARG A 591 -6.13 -4.33 -25.42
N GLU A 592 -6.61 -4.84 -26.55
CA GLU A 592 -5.78 -5.58 -27.48
C GLU A 592 -4.81 -4.63 -28.21
N GLY A 593 -3.57 -5.08 -28.44
CA GLY A 593 -2.56 -4.33 -29.21
C GLY A 593 -1.68 -3.39 -28.39
N ALA A 594 -1.84 -3.29 -27.07
CA ALA A 594 -0.90 -2.57 -26.22
C ALA A 594 0.37 -3.42 -26.02
N GLU A 595 1.55 -2.81 -26.19
CA GLU A 595 2.83 -3.47 -25.89
C GLU A 595 2.87 -3.92 -24.44
N LEU A 596 3.34 -5.16 -24.23
CA LEU A 596 3.53 -5.73 -22.90
C LEU A 596 4.69 -5.01 -22.20
N SER A 597 4.40 -4.06 -21.33
CA SER A 597 5.37 -3.43 -20.45
C SER A 597 5.13 -3.82 -18.99
N GLU A 598 6.20 -3.83 -18.22
CA GLU A 598 6.11 -4.07 -16.77
C GLU A 598 5.61 -2.81 -16.05
N ASP A 599 4.73 -2.98 -15.09
CA ASP A 599 4.24 -1.88 -14.26
C ASP A 599 5.25 -1.59 -13.13
N ILE A 600 6.23 -0.74 -13.45
CA ILE A 600 7.33 -0.37 -12.55
C ILE A 600 6.81 0.23 -11.24
N TYR A 601 5.76 1.03 -11.30
CA TYR A 601 5.15 1.64 -10.12
C TYR A 601 4.58 0.59 -9.14
N GLN A 602 3.88 -0.42 -9.65
CA GLN A 602 3.39 -1.51 -8.81
C GLN A 602 4.51 -2.42 -8.28
N ILE A 603 5.58 -2.60 -9.06
CA ILE A 603 6.77 -3.33 -8.62
C ILE A 603 7.43 -2.58 -7.47
N GLU A 604 7.57 -1.26 -7.58
CA GLU A 604 8.15 -0.42 -6.53
C GLU A 604 7.36 -0.45 -5.23
N GLN A 605 6.05 -0.28 -5.27
CA GLN A 605 5.20 -0.37 -4.07
C GLN A 605 5.31 -1.73 -3.38
N ARG A 606 5.42 -2.81 -4.14
CA ARG A 606 5.62 -4.15 -3.58
C ARG A 606 6.99 -4.32 -2.96
N LEU A 607 8.06 -3.81 -3.60
CA LEU A 607 9.43 -3.85 -3.07
C LEU A 607 9.55 -3.08 -1.77
N GLU A 608 8.87 -1.94 -1.61
CA GLU A 608 8.82 -1.22 -0.34
C GLU A 608 8.29 -2.08 0.83
N GLY A 609 7.31 -2.94 0.56
CA GLY A 609 6.79 -3.89 1.55
C GLY A 609 7.73 -5.06 1.88
N TYR A 610 8.69 -5.38 1.02
CA TYR A 610 9.61 -6.52 1.18
C TYR A 610 11.00 -6.16 1.73
N HIS A 611 11.34 -4.89 1.86
CA HIS A 611 12.69 -4.42 2.19
C HIS A 611 13.29 -5.03 3.48
N THR A 612 12.48 -5.32 4.49
CA THR A 612 12.92 -5.94 5.74
C THR A 612 13.27 -7.43 5.59
N ARG A 613 13.04 -8.03 4.42
CA ARG A 613 13.21 -9.45 4.14
C ARG A 613 14.26 -9.76 3.09
N LEU A 614 14.71 -8.73 2.35
CA LEU A 614 15.74 -8.87 1.34
C LEU A 614 17.09 -9.02 2.02
N GLY A 615 17.88 -10.03 1.61
CA GLY A 615 19.24 -10.28 2.09
C GLY A 615 20.23 -10.40 0.93
N GLY A 616 21.52 -10.19 1.20
CA GLY A 616 22.57 -10.32 0.20
C GLY A 616 22.46 -9.33 -0.96
N LEU A 617 22.71 -9.76 -2.19
CA LEU A 617 22.73 -8.94 -3.40
C LEU A 617 21.38 -8.22 -3.65
N ALA A 618 20.26 -8.86 -3.31
CA ALA A 618 18.95 -8.24 -3.47
C ALA A 618 18.76 -7.00 -2.57
N SER A 619 19.32 -7.03 -1.34
CA SER A 619 19.33 -5.89 -0.43
C SER A 619 20.21 -4.75 -0.95
N GLU A 620 21.36 -5.07 -1.54
CA GLU A 620 22.26 -4.07 -2.12
C GLU A 620 21.63 -3.39 -3.34
N LEU A 621 20.96 -4.16 -4.21
CA LEU A 621 20.23 -3.63 -5.35
C LEU A 621 19.05 -2.74 -4.91
N ASP A 622 18.30 -3.13 -3.87
CA ASP A 622 17.23 -2.29 -3.32
C ASP A 622 17.76 -1.00 -2.70
N ASN A 623 18.89 -1.04 -1.99
CA ASN A 623 19.56 0.14 -1.46
C ASN A 623 20.03 1.08 -2.59
N LEU A 624 20.62 0.54 -3.66
CA LEU A 624 21.06 1.31 -4.82
C LEU A 624 19.87 1.96 -5.53
N ARG A 625 18.78 1.22 -5.72
CA ARG A 625 17.53 1.72 -6.29
C ARG A 625 16.96 2.90 -5.47
N ARG A 626 16.91 2.76 -4.14
CA ARG A 626 16.44 3.83 -3.24
C ARG A 626 17.32 5.05 -3.31
N TYR A 627 18.63 4.85 -3.35
CA TYR A 627 19.58 5.95 -3.50
C TYR A 627 19.32 6.73 -4.79
N HIS A 628 19.15 6.04 -5.93
CA HIS A 628 18.83 6.70 -7.20
C HIS A 628 17.46 7.42 -7.16
N ARG A 629 16.44 6.80 -6.57
CA ARG A 629 15.13 7.45 -6.42
C ARG A 629 15.24 8.70 -5.55
N GLN A 630 15.89 8.60 -4.40
CA GLN A 630 16.08 9.74 -3.51
C GLN A 630 16.89 10.85 -4.20
N THR A 631 17.89 10.50 -5.01
CA THR A 631 18.64 11.46 -5.81
C THR A 631 17.71 12.23 -6.78
N LEU A 632 16.82 11.53 -7.48
CA LEU A 632 15.85 12.16 -8.40
C LEU A 632 14.82 13.02 -7.65
N GLU A 633 14.36 12.59 -6.48
CA GLU A 633 13.44 13.36 -5.62
C GLU A 633 14.05 14.66 -5.10
N CYS A 634 15.35 14.66 -4.80
CA CYS A 634 16.06 15.81 -4.24
C CYS A 634 16.62 16.76 -5.33
N LEU A 635 16.41 16.49 -6.62
CA LEU A 635 16.85 17.41 -7.67
C LEU A 635 16.07 18.74 -7.57
N PRO A 636 16.78 19.89 -7.70
CA PRO A 636 16.13 21.23 -7.61
C PRO A 636 15.34 21.61 -8.86
N MET A 637 15.19 20.70 -9.80
CA MET A 637 14.40 20.86 -11.02
C MET A 637 13.25 19.87 -11.05
N GLY A 638 12.13 20.26 -11.64
CA GLY A 638 11.00 19.36 -11.84
C GLY A 638 11.37 18.23 -12.79
N VAL A 639 11.20 16.97 -12.35
CA VAL A 639 11.44 15.78 -13.15
C VAL A 639 10.15 14.98 -13.26
N CYS A 640 9.72 14.71 -14.48
CA CYS A 640 8.59 13.84 -14.79
C CYS A 640 9.03 12.74 -15.75
N SER A 641 8.75 11.48 -15.42
CA SER A 641 8.95 10.35 -16.33
C SER A 641 7.60 9.85 -16.85
N LEU A 642 7.52 9.65 -18.13
CA LEU A 642 6.32 9.21 -18.86
C LEU A 642 6.57 7.90 -19.57
N ALA A 643 5.57 7.08 -19.57
CA ALA A 643 5.53 5.91 -20.41
C ALA A 643 5.12 6.26 -21.86
N PRO A 644 5.27 5.32 -22.83
CA PRO A 644 4.93 5.55 -24.23
C PRO A 644 3.47 5.95 -24.47
N ASP A 645 2.55 5.53 -23.60
CA ASP A 645 1.12 5.86 -23.64
C ASP A 645 0.76 7.19 -22.95
N GLY A 646 1.75 7.92 -22.42
CA GLY A 646 1.54 9.20 -21.74
C GLY A 646 1.11 9.10 -20.28
N GLU A 647 1.16 7.90 -19.65
CA GLU A 647 0.97 7.73 -18.21
C GLU A 647 2.20 8.22 -17.46
N VAL A 648 1.99 9.00 -16.40
CA VAL A 648 3.06 9.53 -15.53
C VAL A 648 3.57 8.42 -14.61
N LEU A 649 4.85 8.08 -14.74
CA LEU A 649 5.52 7.06 -13.93
C LEU A 649 6.20 7.62 -12.71
N MET A 650 6.74 8.84 -12.82
CA MET A 650 7.45 9.53 -11.75
C MET A 650 7.17 11.04 -11.81
N TRP A 651 7.08 11.65 -10.65
CA TRP A 651 6.83 13.07 -10.43
C TRP A 651 7.55 13.46 -9.16
N ASN A 652 8.70 14.13 -9.27
CA ASN A 652 9.53 14.46 -8.11
C ASN A 652 8.96 15.65 -7.31
N GLN A 653 9.55 15.90 -6.15
CA GLN A 653 9.11 16.96 -5.25
C GLN A 653 9.20 18.34 -5.90
N ALA A 654 10.27 18.65 -6.61
CA ALA A 654 10.42 19.94 -7.30
C ALA A 654 9.31 20.15 -8.36
N MET A 655 8.93 19.10 -9.11
CA MET A 655 7.83 19.19 -10.06
C MET A 655 6.49 19.44 -9.35
N ALA A 656 6.27 18.82 -8.18
CA ALA A 656 5.06 19.06 -7.38
C ALA A 656 4.99 20.49 -6.83
N GLU A 657 6.11 21.04 -6.39
CA GLU A 657 6.22 22.42 -5.89
C GLU A 657 6.01 23.44 -7.01
N LEU A 658 6.64 23.26 -8.17
CA LEU A 658 6.51 24.16 -9.33
C LEU A 658 5.09 24.18 -9.90
N THR A 659 4.43 23.03 -9.96
CA THR A 659 3.10 22.90 -10.57
C THR A 659 1.95 23.04 -9.58
N GLY A 660 2.23 22.98 -8.28
CA GLY A 660 1.21 22.95 -7.22
C GLY A 660 0.38 21.66 -7.19
N THR A 661 0.85 20.58 -7.85
CA THR A 661 0.12 19.33 -7.98
C THR A 661 0.91 18.19 -7.31
N ALA A 662 0.32 17.54 -6.31
CA ALA A 662 1.01 16.50 -5.55
C ALA A 662 1.31 15.26 -6.42
N ALA A 663 2.45 14.62 -6.18
CA ALA A 663 2.86 13.41 -6.90
C ALA A 663 1.83 12.27 -6.80
N ALA A 664 1.15 12.14 -5.65
CA ALA A 664 0.13 11.12 -5.42
C ALA A 664 -1.10 11.26 -6.35
N ASP A 665 -1.41 12.48 -6.80
CA ASP A 665 -2.57 12.76 -7.66
C ASP A 665 -2.26 12.54 -9.14
N VAL A 666 -0.99 12.65 -9.52
CA VAL A 666 -0.55 12.62 -10.93
C VAL A 666 0.05 11.27 -11.30
N THR A 667 0.81 10.64 -10.40
CA THR A 667 1.48 9.36 -10.70
C THR A 667 0.46 8.25 -10.97
N GLY A 668 0.64 7.55 -12.10
CA GLY A 668 -0.30 6.53 -12.57
C GLY A 668 -1.54 7.09 -13.27
N SER A 669 -1.59 8.41 -13.54
CA SER A 669 -2.60 9.05 -14.37
C SER A 669 -2.01 9.48 -15.71
N HIS A 670 -2.88 9.84 -16.65
CA HIS A 670 -2.44 10.36 -17.94
C HIS A 670 -2.12 11.86 -17.84
N MET A 671 -1.06 12.33 -18.52
CA MET A 671 -0.60 13.73 -18.51
C MET A 671 -1.72 14.74 -18.87
N SER A 672 -2.70 14.33 -19.69
CA SER A 672 -3.84 15.19 -20.08
C SER A 672 -4.76 15.62 -18.93
N ARG A 673 -4.58 15.08 -17.73
CA ARG A 673 -5.40 15.40 -16.54
C ARG A 673 -4.84 16.51 -15.69
N LEU A 674 -3.63 16.94 -15.94
CA LEU A 674 -3.06 18.06 -15.22
C LEU A 674 -3.89 19.32 -15.45
N PRO A 675 -4.14 20.14 -14.39
CA PRO A 675 -4.87 21.37 -14.53
C PRO A 675 -4.12 22.39 -15.39
N ALA A 676 -4.87 23.34 -15.96
CA ALA A 676 -4.26 24.50 -16.61
C ALA A 676 -3.51 25.35 -15.57
N PRO A 677 -2.38 25.98 -15.92
CA PRO A 677 -1.77 26.03 -17.26
C PRO A 677 -0.88 24.84 -17.64
N TRP A 678 -0.54 23.98 -16.67
CA TRP A 678 0.51 22.96 -16.81
C TRP A 678 0.17 21.82 -17.77
N GLY A 679 -1.07 21.28 -17.69
CA GLY A 679 -1.50 20.20 -18.55
C GLY A 679 -1.42 20.52 -20.04
N PRO A 680 -2.06 21.60 -20.50
CA PRO A 680 -1.99 22.02 -21.90
C PRO A 680 -0.57 22.30 -22.37
N MET A 681 0.25 22.96 -21.56
CA MET A 681 1.63 23.30 -21.89
C MET A 681 2.52 22.08 -22.07
N LEU A 682 2.49 21.15 -21.09
CA LEU A 682 3.30 19.94 -21.14
C LEU A 682 2.85 19.03 -22.28
N LEU A 683 1.54 18.92 -22.55
CA LEU A 683 1.03 18.16 -23.69
C LEU A 683 1.46 18.75 -25.04
N ASP A 684 1.40 20.08 -25.21
CA ASP A 684 1.87 20.76 -26.41
C ASP A 684 3.37 20.49 -26.61
N PHE A 685 4.16 20.61 -25.56
CA PHE A 685 5.59 20.33 -25.61
C PHE A 685 5.89 18.86 -25.92
N LEU A 686 5.13 17.93 -25.36
CA LEU A 686 5.29 16.49 -25.64
C LEU A 686 4.99 16.13 -27.10
N GLN A 687 3.99 16.78 -27.69
CA GLN A 687 3.58 16.56 -29.10
C GLN A 687 4.49 17.30 -30.10
N SER A 688 5.19 18.35 -29.68
CA SER A 688 6.12 19.08 -30.52
C SER A 688 7.34 18.20 -30.90
N GLN A 689 8.06 18.54 -31.94
CA GLN A 689 9.35 17.91 -32.27
C GLN A 689 10.53 18.49 -31.49
N ASP A 690 10.30 19.60 -30.78
CA ASP A 690 11.33 20.27 -30.03
C ASP A 690 11.81 19.44 -28.84
N MET A 691 13.11 19.26 -28.69
CA MET A 691 13.69 18.60 -27.52
C MET A 691 13.92 19.57 -26.35
N HIS A 692 13.98 20.88 -26.66
CA HIS A 692 14.19 21.92 -25.67
C HIS A 692 13.30 23.13 -26.01
N ARG A 693 12.71 23.76 -24.99
CA ARG A 693 11.97 25.01 -25.11
C ARG A 693 12.43 25.91 -23.97
N HIS A 694 13.18 26.98 -24.32
CA HIS A 694 13.68 27.93 -23.35
C HIS A 694 12.73 29.09 -23.17
N LYS A 695 12.75 29.68 -21.96
CA LYS A 695 12.06 30.94 -21.63
C LYS A 695 10.56 30.93 -21.98
N HIS A 696 9.88 29.84 -21.67
CA HIS A 696 8.43 29.80 -21.84
C HIS A 696 7.77 30.57 -20.70
N ARG A 697 7.05 31.64 -21.05
CA ARG A 697 6.39 32.50 -20.07
C ARG A 697 5.04 31.91 -19.67
N ILE A 698 4.80 31.82 -18.37
CA ILE A 698 3.50 31.43 -17.77
C ILE A 698 3.15 32.48 -16.72
N ASP A 699 1.93 32.99 -16.76
CA ASP A 699 1.42 33.88 -15.75
C ASP A 699 0.74 33.09 -14.63
N THR A 700 1.38 32.94 -13.48
CA THR A 700 0.86 32.27 -12.29
C THR A 700 0.67 33.28 -11.15
N GLY A 701 -0.55 33.38 -10.61
CA GLY A 701 -0.83 34.27 -9.49
C GLY A 701 -0.64 35.78 -9.79
N GLY A 702 -0.76 36.19 -11.06
CA GLY A 702 -0.59 37.57 -11.49
C GLY A 702 0.86 38.04 -11.63
N ARG A 703 1.82 37.13 -11.58
CA ARG A 703 3.24 37.37 -11.87
C ARG A 703 3.71 36.51 -13.03
N PRO A 704 4.51 37.03 -13.95
CA PRO A 704 5.12 36.26 -15.01
C PRO A 704 6.26 35.41 -14.47
N HIS A 705 6.25 34.10 -14.80
CA HIS A 705 7.34 33.16 -14.54
C HIS A 705 7.87 32.63 -15.87
N TRP A 706 9.15 32.36 -15.93
CA TRP A 706 9.80 31.77 -17.10
C TRP A 706 10.32 30.38 -16.82
N PHE A 707 9.91 29.42 -17.66
CA PHE A 707 10.29 28.03 -17.52
C PHE A 707 11.11 27.55 -18.72
N GLY A 708 12.13 26.74 -18.41
CA GLY A 708 12.85 25.90 -19.35
C GLY A 708 12.27 24.50 -19.37
N LEU A 709 11.94 23.97 -20.55
CA LEU A 709 11.48 22.60 -20.73
C LEU A 709 12.49 21.81 -21.54
N HIS A 710 12.81 20.62 -21.08
CA HIS A 710 13.66 19.66 -21.79
C HIS A 710 12.99 18.32 -21.81
N LYS A 711 13.07 17.58 -22.93
CA LYS A 711 12.61 16.20 -23.01
C LYS A 711 13.68 15.30 -23.57
N ALA A 712 13.73 14.06 -23.04
CA ALA A 712 14.65 13.03 -23.48
C ALA A 712 13.91 11.72 -23.66
N VAL A 713 14.21 11.01 -24.75
CA VAL A 713 13.64 9.68 -25.02
C VAL A 713 14.48 8.63 -24.31
N LEU A 714 13.85 7.81 -23.48
CA LEU A 714 14.48 6.64 -22.89
C LEU A 714 14.53 5.52 -23.92
N GLN A 715 15.72 4.97 -24.14
CA GLN A 715 15.86 3.85 -25.07
C GLN A 715 15.27 2.57 -24.48
N PRO A 716 14.58 1.73 -25.29
CA PRO A 716 14.12 0.43 -24.85
C PRO A 716 15.30 -0.41 -24.33
N SER A 717 15.20 -0.91 -23.10
CA SER A 717 16.25 -1.75 -22.52
C SER A 717 15.63 -2.98 -21.87
N GLY A 718 16.13 -4.17 -22.19
CA GLY A 718 15.75 -5.41 -21.53
C GLY A 718 14.27 -5.83 -21.66
N GLY A 719 13.59 -5.47 -22.78
CA GLY A 719 12.18 -5.78 -23.01
C GLY A 719 11.20 -4.74 -22.46
N GLN A 720 11.70 -3.61 -21.93
CA GLN A 720 10.88 -2.45 -21.58
C GLN A 720 10.72 -1.52 -22.78
N PRO A 721 9.52 -1.03 -23.08
CA PRO A 721 9.33 0.01 -24.08
C PRO A 721 10.01 1.29 -23.61
N GLY A 722 10.54 2.05 -24.57
CA GLY A 722 11.08 3.37 -24.30
C GLY A 722 10.03 4.27 -23.65
N GLY A 723 10.47 5.27 -22.93
CA GLY A 723 9.63 6.31 -22.31
C GLY A 723 10.16 7.69 -22.63
N LEU A 724 9.55 8.71 -22.02
CA LEU A 724 9.99 10.10 -22.10
C LEU A 724 10.28 10.62 -20.69
N VAL A 725 11.37 11.34 -20.54
CA VAL A 725 11.63 12.15 -19.36
C VAL A 725 11.47 13.61 -19.73
N VAL A 726 10.72 14.35 -18.95
CA VAL A 726 10.54 15.80 -19.06
C VAL A 726 11.15 16.45 -17.84
N LEU A 727 11.98 17.46 -18.08
CA LEU A 727 12.56 18.31 -17.07
C LEU A 727 11.92 19.70 -17.16
N LEU A 728 11.59 20.28 -16.04
CA LEU A 728 11.03 21.61 -15.88
C LEU A 728 11.93 22.41 -14.95
N GLU A 729 12.50 23.51 -15.47
CA GLU A 729 13.40 24.38 -14.75
C GLU A 729 12.78 25.77 -14.63
N ASP A 730 12.72 26.33 -13.42
CA ASP A 730 12.34 27.71 -13.20
C ASP A 730 13.53 28.64 -13.51
N GLN A 731 13.40 29.44 -14.53
CA GLN A 731 14.42 30.39 -15.01
C GLN A 731 14.03 31.85 -14.69
N THR A 732 13.03 32.08 -13.84
CA THR A 732 12.49 33.39 -13.55
C THR A 732 13.55 34.32 -12.97
N GLU A 733 14.30 33.88 -11.97
CA GLU A 733 15.35 34.66 -11.35
C GLU A 733 16.49 34.98 -12.36
N THR A 734 16.88 33.99 -13.15
CA THR A 734 17.89 34.15 -14.20
C THR A 734 17.45 35.19 -15.23
N GLN A 735 16.17 35.18 -15.65
CA GLN A 735 15.64 36.12 -16.62
C GLN A 735 15.60 37.56 -16.06
N VAL A 736 15.18 37.72 -14.80
CA VAL A 736 15.19 39.02 -14.12
C VAL A 736 16.60 39.57 -14.05
N LEU A 737 17.58 38.77 -13.67
CA LEU A 737 19.01 39.16 -13.60
C LEU A 737 19.58 39.50 -14.98
N GLU A 738 19.21 38.78 -16.03
CA GLU A 738 19.64 39.08 -17.41
C GLU A 738 19.06 40.44 -17.87
N ASP A 739 17.80 40.73 -17.57
CA ASP A 739 17.16 42.00 -17.93
C ASP A 739 17.78 43.16 -17.15
N GLU A 740 18.08 42.99 -15.87
CA GLU A 740 18.83 43.98 -15.06
C GLU A 740 20.25 44.21 -15.61
N LEU A 741 20.96 43.14 -15.97
CA LEU A 741 22.30 43.25 -16.53
C LEU A 741 22.28 44.00 -17.87
N MET A 742 21.33 43.70 -18.76
CA MET A 742 21.18 44.40 -20.02
C MET A 742 20.86 45.89 -19.81
N HIS A 743 20.03 46.22 -18.81
CA HIS A 743 19.74 47.59 -18.46
C HIS A 743 21.01 48.33 -17.97
N SER A 744 21.75 47.70 -17.07
CA SER A 744 23.03 48.25 -16.55
C SER A 744 24.08 48.44 -17.63
N GLU A 745 24.24 47.50 -18.57
CA GLU A 745 25.18 47.63 -19.70
C GLU A 745 24.81 48.80 -20.64
N ARG A 746 23.49 49.02 -20.88
CA ARG A 746 23.04 50.19 -21.67
C ARG A 746 23.41 51.49 -20.99
N LEU A 747 23.18 51.64 -19.69
CA LEU A 747 23.53 52.85 -18.93
C LEU A 747 25.04 53.11 -18.91
N ALA A 748 25.82 52.05 -18.69
CA ALA A 748 27.30 52.15 -18.71
C ALA A 748 27.85 52.55 -20.09
N SER A 749 27.25 52.08 -21.17
CA SER A 749 27.62 52.42 -22.52
C SER A 749 27.31 53.91 -22.84
N ILE A 750 26.10 54.39 -22.46
CA ILE A 750 25.70 55.80 -22.61
C ILE A 750 26.60 56.72 -21.79
N GLY A 751 26.97 56.32 -20.56
CA GLY A 751 27.87 57.09 -19.70
C GLY A 751 29.28 57.31 -20.34
N ARG A 752 29.87 56.23 -20.88
CA ARG A 752 31.17 56.33 -21.56
C ARG A 752 31.17 57.22 -22.80
N LEU A 753 30.08 57.11 -23.59
CA LEU A 753 29.91 57.98 -24.76
C LEU A 753 29.68 59.45 -24.36
N ALA A 754 28.92 59.72 -23.30
CA ALA A 754 28.61 61.00 -22.80
C ALA A 754 29.88 61.78 -22.35
N ALA A 755 30.78 61.09 -21.61
CA ALA A 755 32.03 61.67 -21.17
C ALA A 755 32.94 62.11 -22.33
N GLY A 756 33.05 61.26 -23.37
CA GLY A 756 33.86 61.54 -24.54
C GLY A 756 33.33 62.78 -25.34
N VAL A 757 32.00 62.78 -25.59
CA VAL A 757 31.35 63.87 -26.32
C VAL A 757 31.35 65.18 -25.53
N ALA A 758 31.21 65.15 -24.22
CA ALA A 758 31.25 66.32 -23.40
C ALA A 758 32.65 67.05 -23.43
N HIS A 759 33.70 66.23 -23.39
CA HIS A 759 35.05 66.77 -23.45
C HIS A 759 35.35 67.37 -24.84
N GLU A 760 34.93 66.73 -25.93
CA GLU A 760 35.14 67.21 -27.31
C GLU A 760 34.31 68.38 -27.69
N ILE A 761 33.07 68.56 -27.12
CA ILE A 761 32.23 69.75 -27.32
C ILE A 761 32.68 70.87 -26.38
N GLY A 762 33.07 70.63 -25.18
CA GLY A 762 33.49 71.63 -24.21
C GLY A 762 34.66 72.52 -24.70
N ASN A 763 35.61 71.90 -25.38
CA ASN A 763 36.78 72.60 -25.90
C ASN A 763 36.42 73.66 -26.97
N PRO A 764 35.66 73.35 -28.03
CA PRO A 764 35.30 74.42 -29.02
C PRO A 764 34.38 75.47 -28.48
N ILE A 765 33.47 75.10 -27.59
CA ILE A 765 32.55 76.03 -26.95
C ILE A 765 33.30 77.08 -26.09
N THR A 766 34.28 76.68 -25.33
CA THR A 766 35.16 77.53 -24.56
C THR A 766 35.93 78.46 -25.52
N GLY A 767 36.36 77.95 -26.64
CA GLY A 767 36.99 78.74 -27.67
C GLY A 767 36.07 79.85 -28.28
N ILE A 768 34.82 79.46 -28.57
CA ILE A 768 33.80 80.38 -29.10
C ILE A 768 33.44 81.46 -28.05
N ASP A 769 33.33 81.10 -26.80
CA ASP A 769 33.04 82.06 -25.72
C ASP A 769 34.19 83.06 -25.53
N CYS A 770 35.43 82.60 -25.57
CA CYS A 770 36.61 83.46 -25.54
C CYS A 770 36.64 84.39 -26.72
N LEU A 771 36.34 83.94 -27.95
CA LEU A 771 36.28 84.80 -29.12
C LEU A 771 35.15 85.88 -29.01
N ALA A 772 33.98 85.49 -28.52
CA ALA A 772 32.89 86.40 -28.26
C ALA A 772 33.26 87.47 -27.19
N GLN A 773 33.96 87.09 -26.17
CA GLN A 773 34.51 88.02 -25.18
C GLN A 773 35.52 88.97 -25.78
N SER A 774 36.43 88.53 -26.65
CA SER A 774 37.38 89.35 -27.31
C SER A 774 36.72 90.37 -28.20
N ILE A 775 35.70 90.07 -28.96
CA ILE A 775 34.91 91.03 -29.75
C ILE A 775 34.35 92.10 -28.84
N ARG A 776 33.95 91.87 -27.66
CA ARG A 776 33.43 92.82 -26.71
C ARG A 776 34.45 93.78 -26.20
N TYR A 777 35.73 93.45 -26.23
CA TYR A 777 36.86 94.34 -25.86
C TYR A 777 37.43 95.13 -27.06
N GLU A 778 37.16 94.74 -28.32
CA GLU A 778 37.79 95.34 -29.49
C GLU A 778 36.81 96.30 -30.27
N THR A 779 35.49 96.29 -29.89
CA THR A 779 34.52 97.12 -30.64
C THR A 779 33.58 97.88 -29.74
N ASP A 780 33.21 99.12 -30.08
CA ASP A 780 32.19 99.98 -29.48
C ASP A 780 30.89 99.94 -30.31
N ASN A 781 30.81 99.18 -31.37
CA ASN A 781 29.64 99.08 -32.19
C ASN A 781 28.47 98.33 -31.48
N PRO A 782 27.31 98.99 -31.21
CA PRO A 782 26.27 98.37 -30.42
C PRO A 782 25.68 97.07 -31.03
N GLU A 783 25.59 96.99 -32.36
CA GLU A 783 25.10 95.76 -33.04
C GLU A 783 26.05 94.57 -32.86
N LEU A 784 27.37 94.80 -32.94
CA LEU A 784 28.40 93.74 -32.74
C LEU A 784 28.46 93.34 -31.27
N LEU A 785 28.26 94.21 -30.33
CA LEU A 785 28.17 93.94 -28.91
C LEU A 785 26.95 93.09 -28.61
N GLU A 786 25.80 93.38 -29.18
CA GLU A 786 24.57 92.53 -29.01
C GLU A 786 24.76 91.17 -29.61
N MET A 787 25.41 91.08 -30.78
CA MET A 787 25.75 89.73 -31.35
C MET A 787 26.72 88.96 -30.47
N ALA A 788 27.73 89.55 -29.90
CA ALA A 788 28.64 88.92 -28.95
C ALA A 788 27.95 88.44 -27.70
N ASP A 789 27.04 89.24 -27.14
CA ASP A 789 26.24 88.82 -26.00
C ASP A 789 25.30 87.63 -26.30
N GLN A 790 24.70 87.62 -27.50
CA GLN A 790 23.92 86.53 -27.99
C GLN A 790 24.75 85.19 -28.13
N ILE A 791 25.98 85.33 -28.71
CA ILE A 791 26.90 84.18 -28.83
C ILE A 791 27.29 83.70 -27.44
N GLN A 792 27.63 84.58 -26.50
CA GLN A 792 27.94 84.17 -25.11
C GLN A 792 26.74 83.47 -24.39
N GLU A 793 25.54 83.97 -24.63
CA GLU A 793 24.37 83.34 -24.08
C GLU A 793 24.17 81.87 -24.60
N GLN A 794 24.40 81.72 -25.92
CA GLN A 794 24.30 80.30 -26.49
C GLN A 794 25.47 79.44 -26.04
N THR A 795 26.71 79.93 -25.94
CA THR A 795 27.83 79.14 -25.41
C THR A 795 27.64 78.74 -23.95
N LYS A 796 27.13 79.62 -23.08
CA LYS A 796 26.75 79.33 -21.70
C LYS A 796 25.65 78.29 -21.63
N ARG A 797 24.73 78.37 -22.59
CA ARG A 797 23.67 77.37 -22.70
C ARG A 797 24.20 75.96 -23.05
N VAL A 798 25.07 75.88 -24.09
CA VAL A 798 25.70 74.59 -24.48
C VAL A 798 26.60 74.09 -23.35
N SER A 799 27.37 74.94 -22.69
CA SER A 799 28.19 74.50 -21.52
C SER A 799 27.36 73.90 -20.40
N ARG A 800 26.21 74.43 -20.13
CA ARG A 800 25.30 73.89 -19.13
C ARG A 800 24.79 72.48 -19.54
N ILE A 801 24.46 72.21 -20.81
CA ILE A 801 24.04 70.94 -21.34
C ILE A 801 25.18 69.93 -21.23
N VAL A 802 26.39 70.32 -21.63
CA VAL A 802 27.62 69.56 -21.57
C VAL A 802 27.96 69.21 -20.13
N GLN A 803 27.82 70.09 -19.18
CA GLN A 803 28.03 69.87 -17.75
C GLN A 803 27.00 68.85 -17.19
N SER A 804 25.74 68.97 -17.60
CA SER A 804 24.70 68.01 -17.20
C SER A 804 24.98 66.59 -17.72
N LEU A 805 25.54 66.50 -18.93
CA LEU A 805 25.95 65.26 -19.54
C LEU A 805 27.17 64.61 -18.83
N MET A 806 28.15 65.44 -18.43
CA MET A 806 29.29 65.04 -17.62
C MET A 806 28.88 64.51 -16.26
N ASN A 807 27.98 65.26 -15.61
CA ASN A 807 27.47 64.85 -14.29
C ASN A 807 26.72 63.47 -14.37
N PHE A 808 25.98 63.22 -15.46
CA PHE A 808 25.33 61.93 -15.72
C PHE A 808 26.36 60.84 -15.97
N SER A 809 27.45 61.08 -16.69
CA SER A 809 28.51 60.11 -16.96
C SER A 809 29.30 59.68 -15.71
N HIS A 810 29.46 60.57 -14.72
CA HIS A 810 30.18 60.29 -13.48
C HIS A 810 29.28 59.65 -12.39
N ALA A 811 28.01 59.50 -12.62
CA ALA A 811 27.08 58.92 -11.69
C ALA A 811 27.35 57.40 -11.43
N GLY A 812 28.19 56.70 -12.20
CA GLY A 812 28.56 55.31 -12.03
C GLY A 812 29.90 55.03 -11.32
N HIS A 813 30.57 56.03 -10.72
CA HIS A 813 31.81 55.80 -10.00
C HIS A 813 31.59 55.85 -8.51
N HIS A 814 31.64 54.70 -7.86
CA HIS A 814 31.54 54.51 -6.42
C HIS A 814 32.60 55.34 -5.66
N SER A 815 32.16 56.36 -4.91
CA SER A 815 32.96 56.86 -3.80
C SER A 815 32.74 55.91 -2.60
N THR A 816 33.79 55.41 -2.06
CA THR A 816 33.78 54.34 -1.00
C THR A 816 33.47 54.85 0.41
N GLU A 817 33.16 56.12 0.61
CA GLU A 817 32.81 56.69 1.92
C GLU A 817 31.36 57.23 1.88
N HIS A 818 30.45 56.50 2.48
CA HIS A 818 29.08 56.91 2.71
C HIS A 818 28.98 57.44 4.13
N ASP A 819 28.93 58.74 4.30
CA ASP A 819 28.69 59.43 5.58
C ASP A 819 27.20 59.34 5.97
N ILE A 820 26.89 59.46 7.27
CA ILE A 820 25.51 59.61 7.74
C ILE A 820 25.04 61.03 7.41
N VAL A 821 24.05 61.17 6.56
CA VAL A 821 23.53 62.43 6.04
C VAL A 821 22.14 62.71 6.61
N ASP A 822 21.91 63.93 7.07
CA ASP A 822 20.58 64.44 7.42
C ASP A 822 19.87 64.87 6.14
N VAL A 823 18.86 64.13 5.74
CA VAL A 823 18.08 64.40 4.52
C VAL A 823 17.25 65.67 4.65
N THR A 824 16.75 66.01 5.88
CA THR A 824 16.01 67.23 6.15
C THR A 824 16.89 68.46 5.92
N TYR A 825 18.16 68.35 6.28
CA TYR A 825 19.14 69.38 6.00
C TYR A 825 19.35 69.58 4.48
N CYS A 826 19.49 68.47 3.73
CA CYS A 826 19.66 68.49 2.27
C CYS A 826 18.44 69.15 1.55
N ILE A 827 17.22 68.82 2.05
CA ILE A 827 15.99 69.43 1.50
C ILE A 827 15.98 70.95 1.75
N ASN A 828 16.30 71.34 2.98
CA ASN A 828 16.36 72.80 3.33
C ASN A 828 17.39 73.55 2.51
N GLU A 829 18.55 72.96 2.29
CA GLU A 829 19.61 73.52 1.43
C GLU A 829 19.14 73.67 -0.03
N ALA A 830 18.48 72.64 -0.58
CA ALA A 830 17.89 72.68 -1.90
C ALA A 830 16.83 73.82 -2.05
N ILE A 831 15.95 73.96 -1.05
CA ILE A 831 14.96 75.03 -1.03
C ILE A 831 15.63 76.41 -0.99
N GLN A 832 16.71 76.57 -0.21
CA GLN A 832 17.42 77.88 -0.12
C GLN A 832 18.09 78.16 -1.46
N LEU A 833 18.70 77.17 -2.12
CA LEU A 833 19.33 77.39 -3.44
C LEU A 833 18.30 77.77 -4.49
N LEU A 834 17.12 77.22 -4.47
CA LEU A 834 16.07 77.61 -5.43
C LEU A 834 15.47 79.01 -5.15
N LYS A 835 15.35 79.41 -3.87
CA LYS A 835 14.89 80.76 -3.49
C LYS A 835 15.81 81.90 -3.97
N LEU A 836 17.06 81.69 -4.24
CA LEU A 836 17.99 82.64 -4.81
C LEU A 836 17.66 82.98 -6.27
N SER A 837 16.88 82.25 -6.96
CA SER A 837 16.44 82.43 -8.35
C SER A 837 15.26 83.44 -8.43
N LYS A 838 15.37 84.44 -9.36
CA LYS A 838 14.26 85.38 -9.59
C LYS A 838 12.91 84.74 -9.95
N ARG A 839 12.94 83.51 -10.53
CA ARG A 839 11.77 82.75 -10.90
C ARG A 839 11.04 82.08 -9.72
N SER A 840 11.71 82.03 -8.54
CA SER A 840 11.14 81.37 -7.34
C SER A 840 10.51 82.37 -6.35
N GLN A 841 10.49 83.68 -6.66
CA GLN A 841 10.02 84.74 -5.77
C GLN A 841 8.49 84.65 -5.51
N ASP A 842 7.73 84.04 -6.42
CA ASP A 842 6.29 84.00 -6.37
C ASP A 842 5.74 82.59 -6.02
N ILE A 843 6.60 81.60 -5.63
CA ILE A 843 6.21 80.26 -5.24
C ILE A 843 6.55 80.03 -3.79
N LEU A 844 5.62 79.41 -3.02
CA LEU A 844 5.80 79.06 -1.61
C LEU A 844 6.33 77.62 -1.53
N PHE A 845 7.42 77.40 -0.75
CA PHE A 845 7.96 76.11 -0.41
C PHE A 845 7.68 75.83 1.07
N GLU A 846 6.88 74.79 1.35
CA GLU A 846 6.57 74.33 2.69
C GLU A 846 7.29 73.01 2.95
N ASN A 847 8.11 72.95 3.98
CA ASN A 847 8.84 71.71 4.37
C ASN A 847 8.31 71.18 5.70
N ASP A 848 7.52 70.12 5.64
CA ASP A 848 6.95 69.39 6.80
C ASP A 848 7.76 68.16 7.18
N CYS A 849 9.04 68.05 6.80
CA CYS A 849 9.87 66.94 7.16
C CYS A 849 10.29 67.03 8.65
N PRO A 850 10.12 65.96 9.45
CA PRO A 850 10.63 65.98 10.80
C PRO A 850 12.17 66.15 10.82
N PRO A 851 12.74 66.65 11.87
CA PRO A 851 14.21 66.71 12.05
C PRO A 851 14.73 65.28 12.25
N GLU A 852 16.01 65.05 11.93
CA GLU A 852 16.73 63.81 12.17
C GLU A 852 16.30 62.62 11.25
N LEU A 853 16.10 62.89 9.99
CA LEU A 853 15.98 61.85 8.95
C LEU A 853 17.36 61.51 8.41
N TYR A 854 17.99 60.44 8.95
CA TYR A 854 19.35 60.06 8.58
C TYR A 854 19.40 58.90 7.60
N THR A 855 20.21 59.06 6.52
CA THR A 855 20.56 57.99 5.59
C THR A 855 22.07 57.92 5.38
N LYS A 856 22.58 56.79 4.89
CA LYS A 856 23.95 56.71 4.43
C LYS A 856 24.06 57.18 3.00
N GLY A 857 24.96 58.18 2.75
CA GLY A 857 25.13 58.65 1.37
C GLY A 857 26.01 59.89 1.25
N ASP A 858 25.92 60.53 0.08
CA ASP A 858 26.59 61.75 -0.25
C ASP A 858 25.61 62.96 -0.16
N ALA A 859 25.85 63.84 0.80
CA ALA A 859 25.00 65.02 1.05
C ALA A 859 24.85 65.95 -0.20
N GLN A 860 25.91 66.13 -0.96
CA GLN A 860 25.88 67.00 -2.15
C GLN A 860 25.03 66.36 -3.26
N ARG A 861 25.07 65.04 -3.41
CA ARG A 861 24.26 64.29 -4.40
C ARG A 861 22.80 64.33 -4.02
N LEU A 862 22.50 64.11 -2.71
CA LEU A 862 21.11 64.23 -2.21
C LEU A 862 20.54 65.61 -2.33
N VAL A 863 21.35 66.68 -2.07
CA VAL A 863 20.93 68.05 -2.37
C VAL A 863 20.60 68.26 -3.86
N GLN A 864 21.39 67.63 -4.75
CA GLN A 864 21.14 67.66 -6.19
C GLN A 864 19.83 66.96 -6.60
N VAL A 865 19.51 65.82 -5.94
CA VAL A 865 18.21 65.13 -6.11
C VAL A 865 17.07 66.11 -5.82
N PHE A 866 17.10 66.75 -4.62
CA PHE A 866 16.02 67.67 -4.22
C PHE A 866 15.99 68.99 -5.02
N VAL A 867 17.13 69.51 -5.47
CA VAL A 867 17.17 70.64 -6.38
C VAL A 867 16.49 70.31 -7.72
N ASN A 868 16.72 69.08 -8.26
CA ASN A 868 16.10 68.69 -9.51
C ASN A 868 14.59 68.41 -9.33
N LEU A 869 14.16 67.74 -8.24
CA LEU A 869 12.76 67.46 -8.00
C LEU A 869 11.96 68.73 -7.71
N LEU A 870 12.44 69.61 -6.80
CA LEU A 870 11.80 70.89 -6.46
C LEU A 870 11.86 71.88 -7.64
N GLY A 871 12.92 71.81 -8.44
CA GLY A 871 13.06 72.60 -9.68
C GLY A 871 12.01 72.17 -10.72
N ASN A 872 11.74 70.91 -10.88
CA ASN A 872 10.70 70.42 -11.78
C ASN A 872 9.31 70.79 -11.27
N ALA A 873 9.06 70.62 -9.96
CA ALA A 873 7.81 71.00 -9.31
C ALA A 873 7.55 72.50 -9.52
N ARG A 874 8.56 73.37 -9.30
CA ARG A 874 8.49 74.80 -9.56
C ARG A 874 8.17 75.14 -11.04
N ASP A 875 8.82 74.50 -11.98
CA ASP A 875 8.64 74.73 -13.39
C ASP A 875 7.25 74.27 -13.91
N ALA A 876 6.56 73.39 -13.19
CA ALA A 876 5.22 72.94 -13.48
C ALA A 876 4.11 73.76 -12.82
N SER A 877 4.44 74.51 -11.77
CA SER A 877 3.52 75.33 -10.95
C SER A 877 3.32 76.74 -11.46
N GLU A 878 2.18 77.34 -11.15
CA GLU A 878 1.85 78.76 -11.46
C GLU A 878 2.29 79.70 -10.34
N PRO A 879 2.49 81.01 -10.62
CA PRO A 879 2.82 81.94 -9.56
C PRO A 879 1.77 82.03 -8.49
N GLY A 880 2.16 81.86 -7.25
CA GLY A 880 1.25 81.82 -6.10
C GLY A 880 0.97 80.42 -5.57
N ASP A 881 1.40 79.36 -6.29
CA ASP A 881 1.25 77.95 -5.85
C ASP A 881 2.21 77.58 -4.71
N THR A 882 1.87 76.57 -3.96
CA THR A 882 2.65 76.01 -2.87
C THR A 882 3.20 74.59 -3.29
N ILE A 883 4.47 74.41 -3.06
CA ILE A 883 5.11 73.07 -3.20
C ILE A 883 5.36 72.54 -1.79
N TRP A 884 4.80 71.31 -1.50
CA TRP A 884 4.96 70.71 -0.20
C TRP A 884 6.02 69.62 -0.27
N VAL A 885 6.85 69.56 0.80
CA VAL A 885 7.77 68.44 1.02
C VAL A 885 7.39 67.78 2.35
N GLN A 886 6.99 66.53 2.31
CA GLN A 886 6.58 65.80 3.48
C GLN A 886 7.55 64.61 3.67
N GLY A 887 8.03 64.43 4.91
CA GLY A 887 8.91 63.31 5.28
C GLY A 887 8.24 62.42 6.34
N GLU A 888 8.28 61.12 6.13
CA GLU A 888 7.81 60.13 7.08
C GLU A 888 8.94 59.13 7.39
N ARG A 889 9.03 58.72 8.65
CA ARG A 889 9.94 57.67 9.08
C ARG A 889 9.16 56.34 9.22
N GLU A 890 9.54 55.35 8.43
CA GLU A 890 9.03 53.98 8.55
C GLU A 890 10.13 53.06 9.17
N GLU A 891 9.78 51.85 9.65
CA GLU A 891 10.67 50.99 10.46
C GLU A 891 12.10 50.77 9.88
N GLN A 892 12.27 50.81 8.56
CA GLN A 892 13.56 50.59 7.90
C GLN A 892 13.86 51.60 6.77
N GLN A 893 12.95 52.51 6.49
CA GLN A 893 13.05 53.44 5.38
C GLN A 893 12.59 54.85 5.78
N ILE A 894 13.18 55.86 5.09
CA ILE A 894 12.73 57.21 5.10
C ILE A 894 11.97 57.44 3.82
N ARG A 895 10.74 57.94 3.91
CA ARG A 895 9.90 58.28 2.77
C ARG A 895 9.73 59.81 2.69
N ILE A 896 10.11 60.39 1.54
CA ILE A 896 10.02 61.84 1.27
C ILE A 896 9.10 62.03 0.07
N LYS A 897 8.07 62.84 0.21
CA LYS A 897 7.11 63.18 -0.84
C LYS A 897 7.30 64.65 -1.23
N VAL A 898 7.54 64.95 -2.51
CA VAL A 898 7.54 66.28 -3.10
C VAL A 898 6.24 66.37 -3.89
N ILE A 899 5.35 67.29 -3.46
CA ILE A 899 4.01 67.46 -4.01
C ILE A 899 3.85 68.86 -4.63
N ASP A 900 3.43 68.90 -5.88
CA ASP A 900 3.10 70.11 -6.58
C ASP A 900 1.62 70.10 -7.04
N ASN A 901 1.06 71.28 -7.31
CA ASN A 901 -0.27 71.51 -7.88
C ASN A 901 -0.22 71.91 -9.36
N GLY A 902 0.90 71.60 -10.05
CA GLY A 902 1.13 71.95 -11.44
C GLY A 902 0.22 71.26 -12.44
N HIS A 903 0.62 71.30 -13.70
CA HIS A 903 -0.19 70.68 -14.78
C HIS A 903 -0.22 69.18 -14.79
N GLY A 904 0.60 68.46 -13.98
CA GLY A 904 0.66 67.03 -13.94
C GLY A 904 1.44 66.44 -15.12
N ILE A 905 1.47 65.05 -15.18
CA ILE A 905 2.13 64.28 -16.21
C ILE A 905 1.12 63.32 -16.81
N ASP A 906 1.01 63.23 -18.14
CA ASP A 906 0.12 62.31 -18.86
C ASP A 906 0.56 60.89 -18.68
N ALA A 907 -0.39 59.93 -18.62
CA ALA A 907 -0.14 58.50 -18.39
C ALA A 907 0.82 57.89 -19.42
N ASP A 908 0.68 58.21 -20.68
CA ASP A 908 1.59 57.75 -21.75
C ASP A 908 3.02 58.28 -21.61
N THR A 909 3.21 59.33 -20.85
CA THR A 909 4.51 59.99 -20.61
C THR A 909 5.23 59.40 -19.39
N LEU A 910 4.46 58.88 -18.40
CA LEU A 910 5.01 58.36 -17.13
C LEU A 910 6.02 57.24 -17.33
N ASP A 911 5.84 56.36 -18.33
CA ASP A 911 6.73 55.23 -18.60
C ASP A 911 8.11 55.65 -19.14
N HIS A 912 8.24 56.90 -19.65
CA HIS A 912 9.44 57.40 -20.32
C HIS A 912 10.19 58.51 -19.54
N ILE A 913 9.64 59.03 -18.43
CA ILE A 913 10.18 60.17 -17.72
C ILE A 913 11.56 60.00 -17.12
N PHE A 914 11.98 58.79 -16.87
CA PHE A 914 13.34 58.46 -16.40
C PHE A 914 14.32 58.15 -17.55
N GLU A 915 13.86 58.11 -18.78
CA GLU A 915 14.73 57.93 -19.93
C GLU A 915 15.62 59.16 -20.12
N PRO A 916 16.96 58.97 -20.34
CA PRO A 916 17.85 60.07 -20.62
C PRO A 916 17.45 60.83 -21.87
N PHE A 917 17.50 62.15 -21.80
CA PHE A 917 17.12 63.09 -22.84
C PHE A 917 15.63 63.28 -23.10
N PHE A 918 14.77 62.56 -22.38
CA PHE A 918 13.32 62.72 -22.50
C PHE A 918 12.86 64.03 -21.80
N THR A 919 12.13 64.87 -22.53
CA THR A 919 11.58 66.10 -21.97
C THR A 919 10.31 66.51 -22.70
N THR A 920 9.32 67.00 -21.97
CA THR A 920 8.08 67.62 -22.46
C THR A 920 8.19 69.17 -22.56
N LYS A 921 9.28 69.75 -22.09
CA LYS A 921 9.52 71.19 -22.13
C LYS A 921 9.93 71.59 -23.53
N GLU A 922 9.65 72.88 -23.91
CA GLU A 922 10.03 73.48 -25.22
C GLU A 922 11.52 73.33 -25.49
N VAL A 923 11.87 73.24 -26.78
CA VAL A 923 13.25 73.00 -27.21
C VAL A 923 14.15 74.09 -26.61
N GLY A 924 15.08 73.69 -25.76
CA GLY A 924 16.04 74.61 -25.10
C GLY A 924 15.70 75.02 -23.68
N LYS A 925 14.54 74.63 -23.14
CA LYS A 925 14.17 74.92 -21.74
C LYS A 925 14.33 73.72 -20.82
N GLY A 926 14.43 72.49 -21.37
CA GLY A 926 14.68 71.23 -20.60
C GLY A 926 15.87 70.48 -21.20
N THR A 927 16.71 69.90 -20.38
CA THR A 927 17.82 68.98 -20.81
C THR A 927 17.45 67.54 -20.94
N GLY A 928 16.34 67.15 -20.34
CA GLY A 928 15.87 65.78 -20.27
C GLY A 928 16.76 64.82 -19.43
N LEU A 929 17.71 65.36 -18.68
CA LEU A 929 18.68 64.59 -17.88
C LEU A 929 18.40 64.70 -16.38
N GLY A 930 17.50 65.61 -15.93
CA GLY A 930 17.23 65.84 -14.50
C GLY A 930 16.64 64.64 -13.75
N LEU A 931 15.59 64.00 -14.29
CA LEU A 931 14.93 62.86 -13.64
C LEU A 931 15.73 61.58 -13.80
N SER A 932 16.41 61.34 -14.91
CA SER A 932 17.32 60.20 -15.07
C SER A 932 18.52 60.28 -14.12
N LEU A 933 19.05 61.48 -13.84
CA LEU A 933 20.08 61.68 -12.83
C LEU A 933 19.54 61.45 -11.41
N VAL A 934 18.33 61.88 -11.11
CA VAL A 934 17.67 61.63 -9.83
C VAL A 934 17.50 60.15 -9.61
N TYR A 935 17.02 59.43 -10.60
CA TYR A 935 16.89 57.96 -10.56
C TYR A 935 18.23 57.28 -10.25
N SER A 936 19.29 57.62 -10.97
CA SER A 936 20.60 57.03 -10.76
C SER A 936 21.18 57.36 -9.36
N ILE A 937 21.00 58.59 -8.85
CA ILE A 937 21.50 58.95 -7.51
C ILE A 937 20.72 58.19 -6.41
N ILE A 938 19.40 58.04 -6.57
CA ILE A 938 18.58 57.30 -5.60
C ILE A 938 18.92 55.83 -5.58
N GLU A 939 19.14 55.18 -6.74
CA GLU A 939 19.64 53.79 -6.80
C GLU A 939 21.02 53.63 -6.15
N GLU A 940 21.96 54.51 -6.38
CA GLU A 940 23.27 54.51 -5.71
C GLU A 940 23.14 54.56 -4.18
N HIS A 941 22.09 55.19 -3.66
CA HIS A 941 21.77 55.26 -2.24
C HIS A 941 20.88 54.11 -1.76
N TYR A 942 20.71 53.03 -2.55
CA TYR A 942 19.85 51.90 -2.27
C TYR A 942 18.41 52.29 -2.00
N GLY A 943 17.96 53.40 -2.60
CA GLY A 943 16.62 53.93 -2.47
C GLY A 943 15.72 53.55 -3.66
N HIS A 944 14.48 53.98 -3.60
CA HIS A 944 13.49 53.82 -4.65
C HIS A 944 12.75 55.14 -4.92
N ILE A 945 12.41 55.43 -6.17
CA ILE A 945 11.63 56.61 -6.57
C ILE A 945 10.38 56.16 -7.32
N SER A 946 9.25 56.76 -6.98
CA SER A 946 7.97 56.58 -7.69
C SER A 946 7.27 57.91 -7.92
N ILE A 947 6.46 58.01 -8.97
CA ILE A 947 5.75 59.22 -9.34
C ILE A 947 4.28 58.90 -9.55
N ASP A 948 3.43 59.65 -8.86
CA ASP A 948 1.99 59.60 -8.98
C ASP A 948 1.47 60.91 -9.60
N SER A 949 0.87 60.84 -10.79
CA SER A 949 0.32 62.02 -11.48
C SER A 949 -0.83 61.57 -12.38
N PRO A 950 -1.97 62.27 -12.41
CA PRO A 950 -2.34 63.40 -11.55
C PRO A 950 -2.67 62.96 -10.11
N VAL A 951 -2.44 63.88 -9.14
CA VAL A 951 -2.83 63.62 -7.73
C VAL A 951 -4.34 63.69 -7.58
N ALA A 952 -4.90 63.24 -6.42
CA ALA A 952 -6.35 63.12 -6.13
C ALA A 952 -7.24 64.37 -6.48
N SER A 953 -6.64 65.52 -6.72
CA SER A 953 -7.34 66.70 -7.17
C SER A 953 -7.50 66.85 -8.70
N GLY A 954 -7.00 65.85 -9.48
CA GLY A 954 -7.00 65.88 -10.94
C GLY A 954 -5.94 66.76 -11.59
N ARG A 955 -5.05 67.37 -10.82
CA ARG A 955 -3.87 68.14 -11.23
C ARG A 955 -2.70 67.81 -10.32
N GLY A 956 -1.46 68.20 -10.67
CA GLY A 956 -0.28 68.12 -9.86
C GLY A 956 0.43 66.79 -9.94
N THR A 957 1.62 66.75 -9.37
CA THR A 957 2.49 65.56 -9.31
C THR A 957 2.96 65.33 -7.87
N CYS A 958 2.99 64.11 -7.44
CA CYS A 958 3.62 63.62 -6.22
C CYS A 958 4.81 62.73 -6.57
N VAL A 959 5.99 63.15 -6.23
CA VAL A 959 7.20 62.34 -6.38
C VAL A 959 7.56 61.77 -5.01
N THR A 960 7.62 60.50 -4.88
CA THR A 960 7.95 59.75 -3.64
C THR A 960 9.35 59.17 -3.75
N VAL A 961 10.23 59.53 -2.84
CA VAL A 961 11.59 59.02 -2.69
C VAL A 961 11.67 58.23 -1.39
N SER A 962 12.07 56.97 -1.48
CA SER A 962 12.31 56.07 -0.33
C SER A 962 13.82 55.84 -0.20
N LEU A 963 14.40 56.07 0.98
CA LEU A 963 15.83 55.85 1.27
C LEU A 963 15.97 54.93 2.48
N PRO A 964 17.00 54.08 2.57
CA PRO A 964 17.30 53.27 3.76
C PRO A 964 17.56 54.19 4.96
N GLN A 965 16.96 53.85 6.11
CA GLN A 965 17.16 54.58 7.35
C GLN A 965 18.51 54.20 7.97
N SER A 966 19.25 55.16 8.52
CA SER A 966 20.44 54.95 9.34
C SER A 966 20.27 55.59 10.71
N GLU A 967 20.76 54.93 11.75
CA GLU A 967 20.76 55.48 13.09
C GLU A 967 22.01 56.36 13.29
N HIS A 968 21.83 57.59 13.80
CA HIS A 968 22.90 58.42 14.27
C HIS A 968 23.38 57.97 15.62
N THR A 969 24.48 57.18 15.66
CA THR A 969 25.15 56.84 16.93
C THR A 969 26.06 57.99 17.29
N GLU A 970 25.69 58.81 18.27
CA GLU A 970 26.62 59.77 18.90
C GLU A 970 27.81 59.01 19.45
N VAL A 971 28.97 59.14 18.82
CA VAL A 971 30.24 58.73 19.41
C VAL A 971 30.56 59.68 20.57
N THR A 972 30.20 59.27 21.76
CA THR A 972 30.71 59.90 23.01
C THR A 972 32.21 59.61 23.05
N GLU A 973 33.04 60.57 22.69
CA GLU A 973 34.45 60.58 22.99
C GLU A 973 34.63 60.58 24.52
N THR A 974 34.87 59.40 25.07
CA THR A 974 35.42 59.29 26.42
C THR A 974 36.92 59.43 26.32
N HIS A 975 37.45 60.62 26.59
CA HIS A 975 38.86 60.79 26.99
C HIS A 975 39.08 60.06 28.31
N SER A 976 39.92 59.08 28.32
CA SER A 976 40.76 58.70 29.46
C SER A 976 42.07 58.06 28.95
#